data_317b82b02755473549348ff0b3cd1acb
#
_entry.id   317b82b02755473549348ff0b3cd1acb
#
_cell.length_a   1.000
_cell.length_b   1.000
_cell.length_c   1.000
_cell.angle_alpha   90.00
_cell.angle_beta   90.00
_cell.angle_gamma   90.00
#
_symmetry.space_group_name_H-M   'P 1'
#
loop_
_entity.id
_entity.type
_entity.pdbx_description
1 polymer ?
#
loop_
_entity_poly.entity_id
_entity_poly.type
_entity_poly.pdbx_seq_one_letter_code
_entity_poly.pdbx_strand_id
1 'polypeptide(L)'
;MYDVKQESGFMGKLCGIWSACTKPLQPKVPQISENTKTKPLSYPFSRDKLHLTSCTKAKYSMGITTLIANHVYDSAFPLHDGDYDHNKGEMNERMLLHKEWARYGAFYKYQPIDLIRKYFGEKIGLYFAWLGLYTWLLIPASLVGIIVFLYGCMTVEADIPSKEMCNEEESFTMCPLCDKSCDYWNLSTACGMARASHLFDNPATVFFSIFMALWATLFLEHWKRLQMRLSYFWDLTGLEEEEKKEKLTWRDRIPAYMVNFAAILFMIALTFSAVFGVIIYRITVAAALAVSANEGTRTNVRATVTATAVVINLVVILMLDEIYGSVAKWLTEIEIPKTEKTFEERLILKAFLLKFVNSYASIFYVAFFKGRFVGRPGSYAYIFHNYRVEELKKLFRKLKDERTEPGEQNLTSSREPQQWDRDYALEPFTGLTPEYMEMIIQFGFVTLFVASFPLAPLFALLNNIIEVRLDAKKFVAELRRPDAVRARDIGIWYNILSGIGKFSVIINAFVISVTSDFIPRLVYQYMYSQNGTMHGFINHTLSYFNVSHLKHGTQPGNSQFAQNVVFCRYKDYREPPWSPNPYDFSKQYWTVLAVRLAFVILFQNLVMFLSAVVDWLIPDIPKDISEQIKKEKSMIVNVFLKEEHKKLQLIENFLMHDKQRGKTENRGRRSRAASFCQFNRSQRGSFTSFSSHHTDV
;
A
#
# COMPACT_ATOMS: atom_id res chain seq x y z
N MET A 1 15.79 -21.37 27.17
CA MET A 1 16.00 -19.94 26.97
C MET A 1 17.50 -19.69 27.05
N TYR A 2 18.13 -19.35 25.96
CA TYR A 2 19.57 -19.05 25.96
C TYR A 2 19.72 -17.53 26.03
N ASP A 3 20.50 -17.03 26.97
CA ASP A 3 20.87 -15.63 27.06
C ASP A 3 21.61 -15.25 25.76
N VAL A 4 21.03 -14.35 25.00
CA VAL A 4 21.70 -13.74 23.86
C VAL A 4 22.77 -12.82 24.42
N LYS A 5 24.05 -13.17 24.28
CA LYS A 5 25.14 -12.29 24.61
C LYS A 5 24.98 -10.99 23.83
N GLN A 6 24.81 -9.88 24.55
CA GLN A 6 24.84 -8.55 23.93
C GLN A 6 26.17 -8.34 23.23
N GLU A 7 26.12 -8.09 21.93
CA GLU A 7 27.31 -7.73 21.17
C GLU A 7 27.88 -6.40 21.67
N SER A 8 29.13 -6.42 22.12
CA SER A 8 29.88 -5.26 22.64
C SER A 8 30.48 -4.39 21.52
N GLY A 9 29.77 -4.21 20.42
CA GLY A 9 30.16 -3.38 19.29
C GLY A 9 29.55 -1.97 19.34
N PHE A 10 30.02 -1.07 18.47
CA PHE A 10 29.49 0.30 18.31
C PHE A 10 27.98 0.31 18.12
N MET A 11 27.43 -0.64 17.35
CA MET A 11 25.99 -0.84 17.18
C MET A 11 25.27 -1.24 18.47
N GLY A 12 25.90 -2.05 19.33
CA GLY A 12 25.34 -2.39 20.65
C GLY A 12 25.25 -1.19 21.58
N LYS A 13 26.21 -0.27 21.52
CA LYS A 13 26.17 1.00 22.28
C LYS A 13 25.10 1.94 21.77
N LEU A 14 24.95 2.10 20.45
CA LEU A 14 23.87 2.86 19.82
C LEU A 14 22.49 2.29 20.17
N CYS A 15 22.34 0.97 20.12
CA CYS A 15 21.11 0.29 20.50
C CYS A 15 20.80 0.47 22.00
N GLY A 16 21.81 0.49 22.85
CA GLY A 16 21.68 0.78 24.29
C GLY A 16 21.22 2.22 24.56
N ILE A 17 21.83 3.20 23.89
CA ILE A 17 21.43 4.61 23.99
C ILE A 17 20.00 4.79 23.47
N TRP A 18 19.68 4.19 22.32
CA TRP A 18 18.32 4.22 21.75
C TRP A 18 17.29 3.60 22.70
N SER A 19 17.60 2.43 23.28
CA SER A 19 16.75 1.77 24.26
C SER A 19 16.52 2.63 25.51
N ALA A 20 17.53 3.32 26.00
CA ALA A 20 17.43 4.24 27.14
C ALA A 20 16.56 5.47 26.80
N CYS A 21 16.73 6.05 25.62
CA CYS A 21 15.93 7.19 25.15
C CYS A 21 14.47 6.81 24.89
N THR A 22 14.20 5.59 24.43
CA THR A 22 12.85 5.14 24.09
C THR A 22 12.10 4.50 25.26
N LYS A 23 12.77 4.23 26.38
CA LYS A 23 12.16 3.64 27.57
C LYS A 23 10.90 4.37 28.08
N PRO A 24 10.81 5.71 28.07
CA PRO A 24 9.58 6.42 28.42
C PRO A 24 8.42 6.22 27.44
N LEU A 25 8.75 5.84 26.18
CA LEU A 25 7.77 5.65 25.10
C LEU A 25 7.16 4.23 25.13
N GLN A 26 7.74 3.31 25.88
CA GLN A 26 7.24 1.94 25.97
C GLN A 26 5.94 1.89 26.78
N PRO A 27 4.97 1.06 26.38
CA PRO A 27 3.77 0.86 27.16
C PRO A 27 4.10 0.21 28.51
N LYS A 28 3.41 0.63 29.57
CA LYS A 28 3.56 0.06 30.93
C LYS A 28 2.77 -1.26 31.03
N VAL A 29 3.17 -2.24 30.28
CA VAL A 29 2.59 -3.59 30.34
C VAL A 29 3.31 -4.39 31.42
N PRO A 30 2.62 -5.12 32.30
CA PRO A 30 3.25 -6.01 33.26
C PRO A 30 4.09 -7.03 32.50
N GLN A 31 5.39 -7.08 32.79
CA GLN A 31 6.23 -8.14 32.23
C GLN A 31 5.71 -9.47 32.78
N ILE A 32 5.37 -10.37 31.87
CA ILE A 32 5.02 -11.75 32.24
C ILE A 32 6.26 -12.32 32.93
N SER A 33 6.10 -12.62 34.23
CA SER A 33 7.18 -13.15 35.04
C SER A 33 7.84 -14.32 34.33
N GLU A 34 9.17 -14.30 34.22
CA GLU A 34 9.98 -15.36 33.59
C GLU A 34 9.78 -16.76 34.21
N ASN A 35 9.10 -16.84 35.35
CA ASN A 35 8.83 -18.08 36.06
C ASN A 35 7.68 -18.93 35.48
N THR A 36 6.96 -18.47 34.44
CA THR A 36 5.96 -19.26 33.72
C THR A 36 6.54 -19.97 32.49
N LYS A 37 7.78 -20.43 32.57
CA LYS A 37 8.60 -21.00 31.48
C LYS A 37 8.13 -22.36 30.92
N THR A 38 7.00 -22.90 31.28
CA THR A 38 6.71 -24.30 30.93
C THR A 38 5.30 -24.60 30.42
N LYS A 39 4.47 -23.60 30.16
CA LYS A 39 3.24 -23.87 29.42
C LYS A 39 3.33 -23.15 28.08
N PRO A 40 3.17 -23.86 26.93
CA PRO A 40 2.85 -23.17 25.70
C PRO A 40 1.67 -22.27 26.03
N LEU A 41 1.75 -20.99 25.64
CA LEU A 41 0.67 -20.04 25.83
C LEU A 41 -0.56 -20.63 25.14
N SER A 42 -1.34 -21.40 25.93
CA SER A 42 -2.65 -21.82 25.49
C SER A 42 -3.43 -20.53 25.30
N TYR A 43 -3.90 -20.31 24.09
CA TYR A 43 -4.78 -19.20 23.81
C TYR A 43 -5.92 -19.21 24.81
N PRO A 44 -6.10 -18.15 25.59
CA PRO A 44 -7.16 -18.17 26.54
C PRO A 44 -8.49 -18.14 25.79
N PHE A 45 -9.25 -19.15 25.99
CA PHE A 45 -10.68 -19.14 25.94
C PHE A 45 -11.47 -19.31 24.64
N SER A 46 -11.16 -18.66 23.52
CA SER A 46 -12.11 -18.69 22.41
C SER A 46 -12.10 -20.01 21.64
N ARG A 47 -10.91 -20.55 21.41
CA ARG A 47 -10.76 -21.79 20.63
C ARG A 47 -11.07 -23.04 21.44
N ASP A 48 -10.72 -23.07 22.72
CA ASP A 48 -10.94 -24.25 23.57
C ASP A 48 -12.41 -24.42 23.93
N LYS A 49 -13.18 -23.35 24.12
CA LYS A 49 -14.64 -23.46 24.33
C LYS A 49 -15.38 -23.82 23.05
N LEU A 50 -15.03 -23.27 21.91
CA LEU A 50 -15.56 -23.70 20.62
C LEU A 50 -15.10 -25.11 20.24
N HIS A 51 -13.89 -25.51 20.60
CA HIS A 51 -13.37 -26.85 20.37
C HIS A 51 -13.97 -27.89 21.34
N LEU A 52 -14.28 -27.49 22.57
CA LEU A 52 -14.95 -28.38 23.55
C LEU A 52 -16.37 -28.76 23.09
N THR A 53 -17.11 -27.88 22.46
CA THR A 53 -18.40 -28.20 21.87
C THR A 53 -18.30 -29.07 20.61
N SER A 54 -17.17 -29.05 19.90
CA SER A 54 -16.92 -29.92 18.75
C SER A 54 -16.29 -31.24 19.09
N CYS A 55 -15.69 -31.40 20.29
CA CYS A 55 -15.00 -32.60 20.76
C CYS A 55 -15.83 -33.52 21.65
N THR A 56 -17.11 -33.28 21.86
CA THR A 56 -17.96 -34.31 22.46
C THR A 56 -18.04 -35.52 21.51
N LYS A 57 -17.51 -36.66 21.96
CA LYS A 57 -17.43 -37.96 21.25
C LYS A 57 -18.79 -38.58 20.89
N ALA A 58 -19.80 -37.79 20.64
CA ALA A 58 -21.06 -38.29 20.13
C ALA A 58 -20.97 -38.40 18.60
N LYS A 59 -21.22 -39.60 18.09
CA LYS A 59 -21.25 -39.94 16.64
C LYS A 59 -22.16 -39.04 15.78
N TYR A 60 -22.85 -38.06 16.37
CA TYR A 60 -23.85 -37.21 15.76
C TYR A 60 -23.81 -35.77 16.27
N SER A 61 -22.71 -35.29 16.87
CA SER A 61 -22.63 -33.88 17.30
C SER A 61 -22.38 -32.98 16.08
N MET A 62 -23.36 -32.18 15.73
CA MET A 62 -23.19 -31.10 14.77
C MET A 62 -22.28 -30.01 15.39
N GLY A 63 -21.18 -29.67 14.73
CA GLY A 63 -20.32 -28.56 15.13
C GLY A 63 -21.00 -27.19 14.94
N ILE A 64 -20.53 -26.17 15.65
CA ILE A 64 -21.05 -24.80 15.56
C ILE A 64 -21.00 -24.29 14.10
N THR A 65 -19.95 -24.61 13.36
CA THR A 65 -19.81 -24.26 11.94
C THR A 65 -20.93 -24.84 11.06
N THR A 66 -21.38 -26.10 11.37
CA THR A 66 -22.51 -26.72 10.67
C THR A 66 -23.83 -26.05 11.01
N LEU A 67 -24.00 -25.61 12.26
CA LEU A 67 -25.21 -24.93 12.71
C LEU A 67 -25.32 -23.53 12.10
N ILE A 68 -24.19 -22.80 11.94
CA ILE A 68 -24.15 -21.54 11.24
C ILE A 68 -24.41 -21.75 9.75
N ALA A 69 -23.80 -22.76 9.12
CA ALA A 69 -24.01 -23.07 7.71
C ALA A 69 -25.45 -23.44 7.38
N ASN A 70 -26.17 -24.05 8.34
CA ASN A 70 -27.59 -24.39 8.23
C ASN A 70 -28.55 -23.29 8.72
N HIS A 71 -28.00 -22.04 8.96
CA HIS A 71 -28.78 -20.91 9.46
C HIS A 71 -29.59 -21.19 10.76
N VAL A 72 -29.07 -22.08 11.60
CA VAL A 72 -29.65 -22.32 12.94
C VAL A 72 -29.18 -21.26 13.92
N TYR A 73 -27.93 -20.76 13.73
CA TYR A 73 -27.36 -19.62 14.41
C TYR A 73 -26.92 -18.59 13.38
N ASP A 74 -27.16 -17.33 13.67
CA ASP A 74 -26.76 -16.21 12.79
C ASP A 74 -25.26 -15.93 12.87
N SER A 75 -24.69 -16.02 14.07
CA SER A 75 -23.26 -15.76 14.28
C SER A 75 -22.73 -16.44 15.54
N ALA A 76 -21.43 -16.73 15.57
CA ALA A 76 -20.71 -17.12 16.77
C ALA A 76 -19.43 -16.29 16.87
N PHE A 77 -19.17 -15.70 18.03
CA PHE A 77 -17.99 -14.89 18.29
C PHE A 77 -17.55 -15.01 19.75
N PRO A 78 -16.26 -14.86 20.06
CA PRO A 78 -15.77 -14.82 21.42
C PRO A 78 -16.17 -13.52 22.11
N LEU A 79 -16.46 -13.60 23.40
CA LEU A 79 -16.78 -12.42 24.20
C LEU A 79 -15.49 -11.65 24.56
N HIS A 80 -15.63 -10.35 24.77
CA HIS A 80 -14.58 -9.53 25.38
C HIS A 80 -14.42 -9.84 26.89
N ASP A 81 -13.26 -9.52 27.46
CA ASP A 81 -12.92 -9.74 28.86
C ASP A 81 -13.56 -8.67 29.80
N GLY A 82 -14.85 -8.42 29.68
CA GLY A 82 -15.52 -7.43 30.50
C GLY A 82 -15.49 -6.01 29.92
N ASP A 83 -15.74 -5.04 30.76
CA ASP A 83 -15.85 -3.62 30.37
C ASP A 83 -14.47 -2.95 30.34
N TYR A 84 -14.28 -1.98 29.45
CA TYR A 84 -13.01 -1.26 29.30
C TYR A 84 -13.00 0.09 30.03
N ASP A 85 -14.17 0.62 30.45
CA ASP A 85 -14.29 2.00 30.96
C ASP A 85 -14.60 2.08 32.47
N HIS A 86 -15.00 1.01 33.13
CA HIS A 86 -15.34 1.03 34.54
C HIS A 86 -14.13 0.87 35.47
N ASN A 87 -13.83 1.94 36.25
CA ASN A 87 -12.82 1.97 37.32
C ASN A 87 -13.17 1.10 38.57
N LYS A 88 -14.18 0.24 38.50
CA LYS A 88 -14.70 -0.54 39.66
C LYS A 88 -14.52 -2.04 39.42
N GLY A 89 -13.28 -2.52 39.37
CA GLY A 89 -13.01 -3.94 39.25
C GLY A 89 -11.55 -4.28 39.10
N GLU A 90 -11.22 -5.56 39.13
CA GLU A 90 -9.88 -6.03 38.79
C GLU A 90 -9.52 -5.64 37.35
N MET A 91 -8.25 -5.25 37.14
CA MET A 91 -7.76 -4.82 35.84
C MET A 91 -7.78 -6.00 34.85
N ASN A 92 -8.70 -6.00 33.89
CA ASN A 92 -8.80 -6.99 32.85
C ASN A 92 -7.90 -6.66 31.65
N GLU A 93 -7.66 -7.62 30.75
CA GLU A 93 -6.78 -7.44 29.59
C GLU A 93 -7.33 -6.41 28.58
N ARG A 94 -8.64 -6.33 28.41
CA ARG A 94 -9.31 -5.31 27.57
C ARG A 94 -9.07 -3.89 28.09
N MET A 95 -9.21 -3.68 29.38
CA MET A 95 -8.96 -2.38 30.04
C MET A 95 -7.47 -1.99 29.94
N LEU A 96 -6.56 -2.96 30.06
CA LEU A 96 -5.14 -2.71 29.91
C LEU A 96 -4.80 -2.28 28.47
N LEU A 97 -5.36 -2.97 27.47
CA LEU A 97 -5.22 -2.58 26.05
C LEU A 97 -5.80 -1.19 25.79
N HIS A 98 -6.99 -0.89 26.33
CA HIS A 98 -7.59 0.43 26.19
C HIS A 98 -6.69 1.53 26.78
N LYS A 99 -6.18 1.34 27.99
CA LYS A 99 -5.35 2.33 28.71
C LYS A 99 -3.98 2.56 28.07
N GLU A 100 -3.28 1.49 27.67
CA GLU A 100 -1.90 1.58 27.17
C GLU A 100 -1.81 1.75 25.65
N TRP A 101 -2.86 1.42 24.91
CA TRP A 101 -2.82 1.37 23.45
C TRP A 101 -3.95 2.15 22.76
N ALA A 102 -5.22 1.94 23.12
CA ALA A 102 -6.37 2.49 22.38
C ALA A 102 -6.73 3.95 22.73
N ARG A 103 -6.15 4.52 23.81
CA ARG A 103 -6.36 5.94 24.15
C ARG A 103 -5.60 6.85 23.21
N TYR A 104 -6.25 7.91 22.71
CA TYR A 104 -5.58 8.94 21.92
C TYR A 104 -4.38 9.57 22.64
N GLY A 105 -4.46 9.78 23.96
CA GLY A 105 -3.35 10.30 24.76
C GLY A 105 -2.11 9.39 24.81
N ALA A 106 -2.17 8.16 24.31
CA ALA A 106 -1.04 7.24 24.21
C ALA A 106 -0.33 7.32 22.83
N PHE A 107 -0.60 8.34 22.01
CA PHE A 107 -0.06 8.48 20.63
C PHE A 107 1.46 8.37 20.54
N TYR A 108 2.20 8.75 21.57
CA TYR A 108 3.67 8.69 21.65
C TYR A 108 4.23 7.35 22.11
N LYS A 109 3.39 6.40 22.57
CA LYS A 109 3.85 5.08 23.06
C LYS A 109 3.94 4.07 21.92
N TYR A 110 4.91 3.15 22.04
CA TYR A 110 4.98 1.99 21.15
C TYR A 110 3.79 1.05 21.38
N GLN A 111 3.44 0.30 20.34
CA GLN A 111 2.36 -0.66 20.40
C GLN A 111 2.77 -1.90 21.20
N PRO A 112 1.95 -2.41 22.13
CA PRO A 112 2.20 -3.61 22.91
C PRO A 112 1.84 -4.88 22.11
N ILE A 113 2.65 -5.23 21.10
CA ILE A 113 2.36 -6.28 20.10
C ILE A 113 2.08 -7.64 20.76
N ASP A 114 2.82 -8.02 21.83
CA ASP A 114 2.59 -9.28 22.52
C ASP A 114 1.24 -9.33 23.23
N LEU A 115 0.78 -8.21 23.80
CA LEU A 115 -0.53 -8.11 24.42
C LEU A 115 -1.65 -8.15 23.37
N ILE A 116 -1.46 -7.45 22.24
CA ILE A 116 -2.39 -7.47 21.11
C ILE A 116 -2.53 -8.90 20.58
N ARG A 117 -1.41 -9.60 20.36
CA ARG A 117 -1.40 -10.99 19.93
C ARG A 117 -2.13 -11.89 20.92
N LYS A 118 -1.82 -11.75 22.21
CA LYS A 118 -2.45 -12.56 23.26
C LYS A 118 -3.96 -12.40 23.28
N TYR A 119 -4.46 -11.18 23.03
CA TYR A 119 -5.87 -10.87 23.11
C TYR A 119 -6.64 -11.17 21.83
N PHE A 120 -6.09 -10.80 20.67
CA PHE A 120 -6.74 -10.87 19.35
C PHE A 120 -6.20 -11.97 18.42
N GLY A 121 -5.05 -12.57 18.72
CA GLY A 121 -4.39 -13.58 17.89
C GLY A 121 -3.29 -13.03 16.98
N GLU A 122 -2.60 -13.96 16.28
CA GLU A 122 -1.42 -13.64 15.47
C GLU A 122 -1.75 -12.81 14.25
N LYS A 123 -2.85 -13.08 13.55
CA LYS A 123 -3.25 -12.36 12.33
C LYS A 123 -3.35 -10.86 12.57
N ILE A 124 -3.99 -10.47 13.68
CA ILE A 124 -4.14 -9.05 14.08
C ILE A 124 -2.83 -8.51 14.65
N GLY A 125 -2.11 -9.32 15.44
CA GLY A 125 -0.78 -8.96 15.94
C GLY A 125 0.21 -8.63 14.83
N LEU A 126 0.21 -9.39 13.72
CA LEU A 126 1.04 -9.13 12.53
C LEU A 126 0.65 -7.83 11.83
N TYR A 127 -0.64 -7.52 11.72
CA TYR A 127 -1.11 -6.25 11.16
C TYR A 127 -0.54 -5.05 11.91
N PHE A 128 -0.70 -5.01 13.23
CA PHE A 128 -0.20 -3.90 14.03
C PHE A 128 1.35 -3.85 14.11
N ALA A 129 2.02 -4.99 14.04
CA ALA A 129 3.47 -5.03 13.93
C ALA A 129 3.95 -4.43 12.60
N TRP A 130 3.27 -4.75 11.50
CA TRP A 130 3.55 -4.20 10.18
C TRP A 130 3.27 -2.69 10.12
N LEU A 131 2.11 -2.25 10.60
CA LEU A 131 1.74 -0.83 10.63
C LEU A 131 2.70 -0.02 11.52
N GLY A 132 3.14 -0.60 12.63
CA GLY A 132 4.14 0.00 13.52
C GLY A 132 5.50 0.18 12.85
N LEU A 133 5.98 -0.83 12.12
CA LEU A 133 7.23 -0.75 11.36
C LEU A 133 7.13 0.29 10.23
N TYR A 134 6.02 0.29 9.50
CA TYR A 134 5.76 1.26 8.44
C TYR A 134 5.80 2.69 8.97
N THR A 135 5.08 2.96 10.06
CA THR A 135 5.05 4.26 10.71
C THR A 135 6.44 4.69 11.20
N TRP A 136 7.21 3.77 11.78
CA TRP A 136 8.57 4.06 12.27
C TRP A 136 9.52 4.42 11.13
N LEU A 137 9.48 3.70 10.02
CA LEU A 137 10.33 3.96 8.85
C LEU A 137 9.91 5.21 8.07
N LEU A 138 8.68 5.70 8.23
CA LEU A 138 8.27 7.00 7.68
C LEU A 138 8.95 8.18 8.38
N ILE A 139 9.46 8.03 9.62
CA ILE A 139 10.14 9.12 10.33
C ILE A 139 11.37 9.62 9.56
N PRO A 140 12.38 8.78 9.24
CA PRO A 140 13.52 9.25 8.43
C PRO A 140 13.11 9.72 7.03
N ALA A 141 12.12 9.08 6.39
CA ALA A 141 11.62 9.52 5.10
C ALA A 141 11.01 10.92 5.14
N SER A 142 10.23 11.22 6.18
CA SER A 142 9.64 12.54 6.43
C SER A 142 10.70 13.61 6.66
N LEU A 143 11.74 13.28 7.44
CA LEU A 143 12.84 14.20 7.71
C LEU A 143 13.57 14.59 6.43
N VAL A 144 13.93 13.62 5.59
CA VAL A 144 14.58 13.89 4.29
C VAL A 144 13.65 14.70 3.38
N GLY A 145 12.34 14.36 3.35
CA GLY A 145 11.34 15.11 2.57
C GLY A 145 11.22 16.59 3.00
N ILE A 146 11.24 16.85 4.30
CA ILE A 146 11.26 18.23 4.84
C ILE A 146 12.55 18.96 4.41
N ILE A 147 13.70 18.31 4.48
CA ILE A 147 14.98 18.90 4.07
C ILE A 147 14.92 19.30 2.58
N VAL A 148 14.42 18.43 1.72
CA VAL A 148 14.27 18.69 0.28
C VAL A 148 13.31 19.85 0.01
N PHE A 149 12.21 19.92 0.74
CA PHE A 149 11.27 21.04 0.63
C PHE A 149 11.89 22.36 1.10
N LEU A 150 12.59 22.35 2.24
CA LEU A 150 13.30 23.53 2.74
C LEU A 150 14.41 24.00 1.78
N TYR A 151 15.12 23.05 1.16
CA TYR A 151 16.07 23.37 0.10
C TYR A 151 15.41 24.12 -1.06
N GLY A 152 14.22 23.67 -1.51
CA GLY A 152 13.42 24.39 -2.50
C GLY A 152 13.05 25.81 -2.05
N CYS A 153 12.64 25.99 -0.78
CA CYS A 153 12.34 27.30 -0.22
C CYS A 153 13.57 28.23 -0.20
N MET A 154 14.75 27.70 0.16
CA MET A 154 15.98 28.50 0.23
C MET A 154 16.52 28.87 -1.14
N THR A 155 16.30 28.04 -2.16
CA THR A 155 16.85 28.24 -3.52
C THR A 155 15.89 28.97 -4.46
N VAL A 156 14.64 29.22 -4.08
CA VAL A 156 13.63 29.86 -4.93
C VAL A 156 14.07 31.25 -5.44
N GLU A 157 14.72 32.02 -4.56
CA GLU A 157 15.25 33.35 -4.93
C GLU A 157 16.54 33.27 -5.74
N ALA A 158 17.20 32.12 -5.83
CA ALA A 158 18.42 31.93 -6.64
C ALA A 158 18.12 31.33 -8.02
N ASP A 159 16.90 30.81 -8.23
CA ASP A 159 16.50 30.13 -9.48
C ASP A 159 16.37 31.15 -10.63
N ILE A 160 17.32 31.10 -11.55
CA ILE A 160 17.41 32.03 -12.70
C ILE A 160 16.15 31.94 -13.60
N PRO A 161 15.64 30.73 -13.98
CA PRO A 161 14.44 30.64 -14.80
C PRO A 161 13.20 31.27 -14.13
N SER A 162 13.03 31.11 -12.81
CA SER A 162 11.94 31.76 -12.08
C SER A 162 12.09 33.28 -12.06
N LYS A 163 13.34 33.82 -11.97
CA LYS A 163 13.60 35.26 -12.07
C LYS A 163 13.29 35.82 -13.44
N GLU A 164 13.73 35.13 -14.50
CA GLU A 164 13.42 35.53 -15.88
C GLU A 164 11.93 35.57 -16.17
N MET A 165 11.18 34.59 -15.62
CA MET A 165 9.73 34.55 -15.77
C MET A 165 9.01 35.66 -14.99
N CYS A 166 9.58 36.12 -13.88
CA CYS A 166 9.04 37.19 -13.04
C CYS A 166 9.45 38.59 -13.50
N ASN A 167 10.37 38.74 -14.49
CA ASN A 167 10.78 40.02 -14.99
C ASN A 167 9.67 40.64 -15.84
N GLU A 168 9.19 41.82 -15.45
CA GLU A 168 8.14 42.55 -16.18
C GLU A 168 8.67 43.29 -17.40
N GLU A 169 9.95 43.73 -17.38
CA GLU A 169 10.57 44.51 -18.45
C GLU A 169 10.81 43.66 -19.71
N GLU A 170 11.14 42.39 -19.55
CA GLU A 170 11.35 41.41 -20.63
C GLU A 170 10.24 40.40 -20.77
N SER A 171 9.02 40.80 -20.45
CA SER A 171 7.86 39.88 -20.40
C SER A 171 7.49 39.36 -21.80
N PHE A 172 7.41 38.02 -21.93
CA PHE A 172 6.98 37.34 -23.14
C PHE A 172 5.46 37.40 -23.31
N THR A 173 4.97 37.88 -24.46
CA THR A 173 3.55 37.79 -24.79
C THR A 173 3.22 36.36 -25.23
N MET A 174 2.37 35.70 -24.45
CA MET A 174 1.94 34.32 -24.67
C MET A 174 0.71 34.27 -25.54
N CYS A 175 0.60 33.21 -26.36
CA CYS A 175 -0.58 32.94 -27.17
C CYS A 175 -1.78 32.63 -26.31
N PRO A 176 -3.02 32.89 -26.78
CA PRO A 176 -4.24 32.56 -26.09
C PRO A 176 -4.29 31.04 -25.78
N LEU A 177 -4.76 30.68 -24.59
CA LEU A 177 -4.87 29.27 -24.17
C LEU A 177 -6.13 28.56 -24.70
N CYS A 178 -7.07 29.31 -25.29
CA CYS A 178 -8.28 28.81 -25.92
C CYS A 178 -8.70 29.73 -27.08
N ASP A 179 -9.48 29.20 -28.05
CA ASP A 179 -9.97 29.98 -29.17
C ASP A 179 -11.11 30.92 -28.74
N LYS A 180 -11.19 32.10 -29.32
CA LYS A 180 -12.22 33.15 -29.15
C LYS A 180 -12.35 33.77 -27.76
N SER A 181 -12.37 32.95 -26.71
CA SER A 181 -12.69 33.38 -25.34
C SER A 181 -11.46 33.77 -24.49
N CYS A 182 -10.26 33.32 -24.86
CA CYS A 182 -9.03 33.65 -24.16
C CYS A 182 -8.30 34.77 -24.89
N ASP A 183 -7.69 35.70 -24.14
CA ASP A 183 -6.86 36.74 -24.65
C ASP A 183 -5.36 36.41 -24.61
N TYR A 184 -4.52 37.20 -25.24
CA TYR A 184 -3.08 37.18 -25.04
C TYR A 184 -2.77 37.53 -23.59
N TRP A 185 -1.70 36.97 -23.04
CA TRP A 185 -1.33 37.18 -21.66
C TRP A 185 0.21 37.25 -21.51
N ASN A 186 0.67 37.91 -20.48
CA ASN A 186 2.10 38.04 -20.20
C ASN A 186 2.55 36.88 -19.33
N LEU A 187 3.71 36.31 -19.63
CA LEU A 187 4.32 35.22 -18.88
C LEU A 187 4.60 35.59 -17.43
N SER A 188 4.86 36.85 -17.12
CA SER A 188 5.04 37.38 -15.76
C SER A 188 3.86 37.13 -14.83
N THR A 189 2.64 37.02 -15.37
CA THR A 189 1.46 36.66 -14.57
C THR A 189 1.52 35.23 -13.97
N ALA A 190 2.39 34.36 -14.50
CA ALA A 190 2.62 33.02 -13.98
C ALA A 190 3.78 32.94 -12.96
N CYS A 191 4.40 34.07 -12.60
CA CYS A 191 5.53 34.17 -11.67
C CYS A 191 5.26 33.43 -10.32
N GLY A 192 4.12 33.69 -9.69
CA GLY A 192 3.75 33.02 -8.43
C GLY A 192 3.64 31.50 -8.56
N MET A 193 3.15 31.01 -9.72
CA MET A 193 3.06 29.58 -9.99
C MET A 193 4.45 28.96 -10.22
N ALA A 194 5.35 29.66 -10.91
CA ALA A 194 6.72 29.20 -11.15
C ALA A 194 7.50 29.06 -9.83
N ARG A 195 7.43 30.07 -8.97
CA ARG A 195 8.04 30.04 -7.63
C ARG A 195 7.46 28.91 -6.78
N ALA A 196 6.14 28.74 -6.77
CA ALA A 196 5.49 27.63 -6.05
C ALA A 196 5.89 26.27 -6.62
N SER A 197 6.05 26.14 -7.96
CA SER A 197 6.51 24.90 -8.59
C SER A 197 7.93 24.53 -8.16
N HIS A 198 8.84 25.50 -8.04
CA HIS A 198 10.22 25.26 -7.61
C HIS A 198 10.35 24.68 -6.20
N LEU A 199 9.39 24.97 -5.30
CA LEU A 199 9.37 24.38 -3.95
C LEU A 199 9.26 22.84 -3.99
N PHE A 200 8.58 22.30 -5.00
CA PHE A 200 8.29 20.88 -5.15
C PHE A 200 9.11 20.22 -6.27
N ASP A 201 9.55 20.98 -7.26
CA ASP A 201 10.33 20.50 -8.42
C ASP A 201 11.68 21.22 -8.47
N ASN A 202 12.62 20.75 -7.67
CA ASN A 202 13.98 21.23 -7.56
C ASN A 202 14.98 20.08 -7.81
N PRO A 203 16.28 20.33 -8.04
CA PRO A 203 17.26 19.29 -8.31
C PRO A 203 17.37 18.21 -7.21
N ALA A 204 17.05 18.54 -5.96
CA ALA A 204 17.10 17.61 -4.85
C ALA A 204 15.97 16.58 -4.89
N THR A 205 14.86 16.83 -5.62
CA THR A 205 13.75 15.89 -5.75
C THR A 205 14.16 14.63 -6.52
N VAL A 206 15.11 14.71 -7.43
CA VAL A 206 15.64 13.53 -8.14
C VAL A 206 16.38 12.61 -7.17
N PHE A 207 17.23 13.18 -6.32
CA PHE A 207 17.89 12.45 -5.25
C PHE A 207 16.86 11.84 -4.29
N PHE A 208 15.85 12.61 -3.92
CA PHE A 208 14.78 12.15 -3.04
C PHE A 208 14.00 10.96 -3.63
N SER A 209 13.77 10.94 -4.93
CA SER A 209 13.11 9.82 -5.61
C SER A 209 13.92 8.53 -5.56
N ILE A 210 15.26 8.62 -5.73
CA ILE A 210 16.16 7.48 -5.57
C ILE A 210 16.13 7.00 -4.10
N PHE A 211 16.26 7.93 -3.16
CA PHE A 211 16.18 7.62 -1.74
C PHE A 211 14.88 6.90 -1.36
N MET A 212 13.73 7.37 -1.84
CA MET A 212 12.43 6.76 -1.53
C MET A 212 12.22 5.39 -2.19
N ALA A 213 12.80 5.16 -3.36
CA ALA A 213 12.79 3.84 -3.98
C ALA A 213 13.62 2.82 -3.17
N LEU A 214 14.81 3.24 -2.69
CA LEU A 214 15.64 2.44 -1.79
C LEU A 214 14.97 2.26 -0.42
N TRP A 215 14.31 3.28 0.09
CA TRP A 215 13.52 3.22 1.33
C TRP A 215 12.39 2.18 1.22
N ALA A 216 11.69 2.12 0.10
CA ALA A 216 10.63 1.12 -0.11
C ALA A 216 11.20 -0.30 -0.09
N THR A 217 12.36 -0.54 -0.73
CA THR A 217 13.06 -1.84 -0.67
C THR A 217 13.51 -2.15 0.76
N LEU A 218 14.13 -1.18 1.43
CA LEU A 218 14.57 -1.33 2.81
C LEU A 218 13.42 -1.65 3.77
N PHE A 219 12.25 -1.02 3.59
CA PHE A 219 11.05 -1.31 4.35
C PHE A 219 10.61 -2.77 4.18
N LEU A 220 10.56 -3.26 2.95
CA LEU A 220 10.15 -4.63 2.65
C LEU A 220 11.12 -5.65 3.25
N GLU A 221 12.44 -5.41 3.15
CA GLU A 221 13.44 -6.31 3.72
C GLU A 221 13.43 -6.30 5.26
N HIS A 222 13.25 -5.13 5.88
CA HIS A 222 13.07 -5.04 7.33
C HIS A 222 11.80 -5.75 7.78
N TRP A 223 10.72 -5.67 7.01
CA TRP A 223 9.50 -6.41 7.31
C TRP A 223 9.71 -7.92 7.24
N LYS A 224 10.36 -8.46 6.21
CA LYS A 224 10.69 -9.90 6.13
C LYS A 224 11.43 -10.36 7.39
N ARG A 225 12.43 -9.60 7.81
CA ARG A 225 13.22 -9.90 9.02
C ARG A 225 12.40 -9.86 10.29
N LEU A 226 11.56 -8.83 10.44
CA LEU A 226 10.68 -8.70 11.61
C LEU A 226 9.65 -9.84 11.63
N GLN A 227 9.02 -10.12 10.49
CA GLN A 227 8.06 -11.20 10.34
C GLN A 227 8.69 -12.57 10.69
N MET A 228 9.91 -12.84 10.21
CA MET A 228 10.64 -14.07 10.52
C MET A 228 10.94 -14.19 12.01
N ARG A 229 11.32 -13.06 12.65
CA ARG A 229 11.54 -12.99 14.10
C ARG A 229 10.25 -13.26 14.87
N LEU A 230 9.15 -12.63 14.51
CA LEU A 230 7.85 -12.83 15.13
C LEU A 230 7.35 -14.28 14.92
N SER A 231 7.48 -14.82 13.70
CA SER A 231 7.11 -16.19 13.38
C SER A 231 7.90 -17.22 14.22
N TYR A 232 9.17 -16.98 14.48
CA TYR A 232 9.99 -17.83 15.34
C TYR A 232 9.55 -17.72 16.82
N PHE A 233 9.43 -16.51 17.37
CA PHE A 233 9.04 -16.31 18.76
C PHE A 233 7.60 -16.74 19.07
N TRP A 234 6.72 -16.74 18.08
CA TRP A 234 5.32 -17.13 18.19
C TRP A 234 5.07 -18.61 17.86
N ASP A 235 6.14 -19.36 17.58
CA ASP A 235 6.08 -20.79 17.22
C ASP A 235 5.14 -21.07 16.04
N LEU A 236 5.30 -20.29 14.97
CA LEU A 236 4.50 -20.40 13.75
C LEU A 236 5.25 -21.12 12.61
N THR A 237 6.51 -21.52 12.83
CA THR A 237 7.35 -22.13 11.80
C THR A 237 6.91 -23.52 11.36
N GLY A 238 6.11 -24.22 12.19
CA GLY A 238 5.56 -25.56 11.91
C GLY A 238 4.14 -25.59 11.38
N LEU A 239 3.56 -24.43 11.02
CA LEU A 239 2.24 -24.36 10.41
C LEU A 239 2.32 -24.84 8.96
N GLU A 240 2.00 -26.12 8.72
CA GLU A 240 1.76 -26.64 7.39
C GLU A 240 0.35 -26.24 6.94
N GLU A 241 0.24 -25.61 5.79
CA GLU A 241 -1.04 -25.35 5.15
C GLU A 241 -1.57 -26.67 4.59
N GLU A 242 -2.64 -27.20 5.14
CA GLU A 242 -3.36 -28.33 4.57
C GLU A 242 -3.94 -27.96 3.20
N GLU A 243 -3.18 -28.15 2.14
CA GLU A 243 -3.69 -28.10 0.78
C GLU A 243 -4.56 -29.30 0.49
N LYS A 244 -5.85 -29.18 0.67
CA LYS A 244 -6.81 -30.15 0.13
C LYS A 244 -6.83 -30.03 -1.38
N LYS A 245 -6.05 -30.86 -2.07
CA LYS A 245 -6.03 -30.96 -3.53
C LYS A 245 -7.26 -31.70 -4.05
N GLU A 246 -8.33 -31.00 -4.30
CA GLU A 246 -9.39 -31.50 -5.19
C GLU A 246 -9.05 -31.19 -6.67
N LYS A 247 -9.15 -32.22 -7.52
CA LYS A 247 -8.85 -32.13 -8.95
C LYS A 247 -10.04 -31.55 -9.71
N LEU A 248 -10.23 -30.25 -9.68
CA LEU A 248 -11.10 -29.59 -10.65
C LEU A 248 -10.36 -29.47 -12.00
N THR A 249 -11.01 -29.92 -13.08
CA THR A 249 -10.42 -29.95 -14.41
C THR A 249 -10.17 -28.53 -14.91
N TRP A 250 -9.07 -28.27 -15.59
CA TRP A 250 -8.69 -26.94 -16.07
C TRP A 250 -9.75 -26.31 -17.00
N ARG A 251 -10.47 -27.16 -17.73
CA ARG A 251 -11.54 -26.74 -18.66
C ARG A 251 -12.73 -26.12 -17.94
N ASP A 252 -13.05 -26.54 -16.73
CA ASP A 252 -14.20 -26.03 -15.96
C ASP A 252 -13.94 -24.64 -15.35
N ARG A 253 -12.65 -24.24 -15.26
CA ARG A 253 -12.25 -22.95 -14.72
C ARG A 253 -12.13 -21.85 -15.77
N ILE A 254 -11.91 -22.19 -17.05
CA ILE A 254 -11.72 -21.21 -18.12
C ILE A 254 -12.90 -20.22 -18.23
N PRO A 255 -14.17 -20.64 -18.23
CA PRO A 255 -15.30 -19.70 -18.33
C PRO A 255 -15.32 -18.68 -17.19
N ALA A 256 -15.07 -19.13 -15.95
CA ALA A 256 -15.02 -18.23 -14.79
C ALA A 256 -13.89 -17.20 -14.90
N TYR A 257 -12.70 -17.60 -15.35
CA TYR A 257 -11.58 -16.67 -15.58
C TYR A 257 -11.86 -15.68 -16.70
N MET A 258 -12.53 -16.09 -17.78
CA MET A 258 -12.91 -15.19 -18.87
C MET A 258 -13.93 -14.15 -18.42
N VAL A 259 -14.93 -14.55 -17.63
CA VAL A 259 -15.91 -13.63 -17.03
C VAL A 259 -15.21 -12.64 -16.10
N ASN A 260 -14.30 -13.12 -15.24
CA ASN A 260 -13.52 -12.25 -14.35
C ASN A 260 -12.69 -11.22 -15.11
N PHE A 261 -11.95 -11.66 -16.14
CA PHE A 261 -11.12 -10.77 -16.94
C PHE A 261 -11.98 -9.71 -17.66
N ALA A 262 -13.08 -10.12 -18.29
CA ALA A 262 -13.98 -9.20 -18.96
C ALA A 262 -14.64 -8.19 -18.01
N ALA A 263 -15.07 -8.65 -16.82
CA ALA A 263 -15.68 -7.78 -15.81
C ALA A 263 -14.65 -6.78 -15.23
N ILE A 264 -13.44 -7.20 -14.95
CA ILE A 264 -12.37 -6.31 -14.46
C ILE A 264 -12.04 -5.25 -15.54
N LEU A 265 -11.90 -5.63 -16.80
CA LEU A 265 -11.68 -4.68 -17.90
C LEU A 265 -12.83 -3.68 -18.05
N PHE A 266 -14.07 -4.16 -17.92
CA PHE A 266 -15.25 -3.30 -17.96
C PHE A 266 -15.23 -2.27 -16.80
N MET A 267 -14.90 -2.69 -15.58
CA MET A 267 -14.82 -1.80 -14.42
C MET A 267 -13.69 -0.77 -14.55
N ILE A 268 -12.54 -1.18 -15.10
CA ILE A 268 -11.44 -0.27 -15.42
C ILE A 268 -11.89 0.77 -16.46
N ALA A 269 -12.57 0.34 -17.52
CA ALA A 269 -13.11 1.24 -18.53
C ALA A 269 -14.14 2.21 -17.92
N LEU A 270 -14.97 1.75 -16.98
CA LEU A 270 -15.91 2.59 -16.24
C LEU A 270 -15.18 3.67 -15.40
N THR A 271 -14.09 3.32 -14.73
CA THR A 271 -13.24 4.29 -13.99
C THR A 271 -12.69 5.35 -14.94
N PHE A 272 -12.10 4.95 -16.06
CA PHE A 272 -11.59 5.91 -17.04
C PHE A 272 -12.70 6.79 -17.64
N SER A 273 -13.88 6.24 -17.88
CA SER A 273 -15.05 7.00 -18.33
C SER A 273 -15.48 8.04 -17.29
N ALA A 274 -15.48 7.69 -16.01
CA ALA A 274 -15.80 8.61 -14.92
C ALA A 274 -14.76 9.75 -14.80
N VAL A 275 -13.46 9.43 -14.85
CA VAL A 275 -12.38 10.42 -14.88
C VAL A 275 -12.52 11.34 -16.08
N PHE A 276 -12.81 10.79 -17.26
CA PHE A 276 -13.06 11.57 -18.46
C PHE A 276 -14.27 12.50 -18.32
N GLY A 277 -15.34 12.04 -17.66
CA GLY A 277 -16.50 12.87 -17.31
C GLY A 277 -16.12 14.08 -16.43
N VAL A 278 -15.26 13.87 -15.42
CA VAL A 278 -14.74 14.96 -14.58
C VAL A 278 -13.88 15.93 -15.39
N ILE A 279 -13.10 15.44 -16.36
CA ILE A 279 -12.31 16.29 -17.25
C ILE A 279 -13.21 17.18 -18.11
N ILE A 280 -14.26 16.60 -18.73
CA ILE A 280 -15.25 17.35 -19.51
C ILE A 280 -15.92 18.41 -18.63
N TYR A 281 -16.33 18.04 -17.40
CA TYR A 281 -16.87 18.99 -16.43
C TYR A 281 -15.92 20.17 -16.19
N ARG A 282 -14.63 19.92 -15.97
CA ARG A 282 -13.63 20.97 -15.77
C ARG A 282 -13.51 21.91 -16.96
N ILE A 283 -13.49 21.38 -18.17
CA ILE A 283 -13.36 22.19 -19.41
C ILE A 283 -14.62 23.03 -19.62
N THR A 284 -15.80 22.43 -19.50
CA THR A 284 -17.07 23.12 -19.75
C THR A 284 -17.35 24.20 -18.71
N VAL A 285 -17.13 23.92 -17.44
CA VAL A 285 -17.36 24.91 -16.36
C VAL A 285 -16.31 26.01 -16.39
N ALA A 286 -15.02 25.71 -16.69
CA ALA A 286 -14.01 26.72 -16.88
C ALA A 286 -14.37 27.68 -18.03
N ALA A 287 -14.83 27.15 -19.16
CA ALA A 287 -15.28 27.96 -20.29
C ALA A 287 -16.51 28.82 -19.95
N ALA A 288 -17.49 28.23 -19.27
CA ALA A 288 -18.71 28.92 -18.86
C ALA A 288 -18.45 30.06 -17.87
N LEU A 289 -17.58 29.83 -16.87
CA LEU A 289 -17.22 30.85 -15.89
C LEU A 289 -16.29 31.95 -16.45
N ALA A 290 -15.45 31.61 -17.46
CA ALA A 290 -14.61 32.61 -18.14
C ALA A 290 -15.42 33.65 -18.92
N VAL A 291 -16.62 33.30 -19.36
CA VAL A 291 -17.55 34.19 -20.08
C VAL A 291 -18.49 34.95 -19.11
N SER A 292 -18.43 34.67 -17.82
CA SER A 292 -19.27 35.32 -16.81
C SER A 292 -18.99 36.82 -16.71
N ALA A 293 -20.07 37.62 -16.55
CA ALA A 293 -20.01 39.09 -16.44
C ALA A 293 -19.43 39.59 -15.09
N ASN A 294 -19.29 38.71 -14.09
CA ASN A 294 -18.81 39.07 -12.75
C ASN A 294 -17.29 39.03 -12.67
N GLU A 295 -16.64 40.16 -12.40
CA GLU A 295 -15.16 40.29 -12.32
C GLU A 295 -14.55 39.41 -11.22
N GLY A 296 -15.16 39.33 -10.04
CA GLY A 296 -14.73 38.48 -8.91
C GLY A 296 -14.76 36.97 -9.23
N THR A 297 -15.71 36.55 -10.07
CA THR A 297 -15.82 35.16 -10.54
C THR A 297 -14.75 34.86 -11.57
N ARG A 298 -14.43 35.82 -12.44
CA ARG A 298 -13.45 35.69 -13.51
C ARG A 298 -12.01 35.57 -13.01
N THR A 299 -11.66 36.28 -11.94
CA THR A 299 -10.31 36.22 -11.32
C THR A 299 -10.06 34.86 -10.62
N ASN A 300 -11.10 34.23 -10.06
CA ASN A 300 -10.96 33.00 -9.28
C ASN A 300 -11.43 31.72 -10.01
N VAL A 301 -11.72 31.80 -11.32
CA VAL A 301 -12.21 30.65 -12.12
C VAL A 301 -11.36 29.39 -11.95
N ARG A 302 -10.04 29.53 -12.03
CA ARG A 302 -9.12 28.37 -11.94
C ARG A 302 -9.20 27.69 -10.58
N ALA A 303 -9.22 28.46 -9.50
CA ALA A 303 -9.29 27.91 -8.13
C ALA A 303 -10.64 27.21 -7.88
N THR A 304 -11.75 27.89 -8.26
CA THR A 304 -13.10 27.37 -8.07
C THR A 304 -13.35 26.09 -8.86
N VAL A 305 -12.99 26.06 -10.15
CA VAL A 305 -13.16 24.86 -11.01
C VAL A 305 -12.28 23.71 -10.51
N THR A 306 -11.07 24.02 -10.03
CA THR A 306 -10.21 22.96 -9.48
C THR A 306 -10.76 22.41 -8.18
N ALA A 307 -11.20 23.24 -7.26
CA ALA A 307 -11.79 22.82 -5.99
C ALA A 307 -13.06 21.96 -6.21
N THR A 308 -14.00 22.43 -7.05
CA THR A 308 -15.21 21.68 -7.35
C THR A 308 -14.94 20.36 -8.05
N ALA A 309 -13.97 20.31 -8.97
CA ALA A 309 -13.60 19.08 -9.65
C ALA A 309 -12.94 18.06 -8.69
N VAL A 310 -12.15 18.52 -7.71
CA VAL A 310 -11.57 17.65 -6.66
C VAL A 310 -12.68 17.04 -5.81
N VAL A 311 -13.67 17.84 -5.39
CA VAL A 311 -14.82 17.35 -4.61
C VAL A 311 -15.62 16.32 -5.42
N ILE A 312 -15.96 16.62 -6.69
CA ILE A 312 -16.69 15.69 -7.55
C ILE A 312 -15.90 14.39 -7.74
N ASN A 313 -14.59 14.48 -7.99
CA ASN A 313 -13.74 13.32 -8.14
C ASN A 313 -13.71 12.47 -6.87
N LEU A 314 -13.64 13.10 -5.69
CA LEU A 314 -13.71 12.39 -4.41
C LEU A 314 -15.01 11.63 -4.24
N VAL A 315 -16.16 12.27 -4.53
CA VAL A 315 -17.48 11.62 -4.45
C VAL A 315 -17.56 10.43 -5.43
N VAL A 316 -17.06 10.58 -6.66
CA VAL A 316 -17.02 9.50 -7.65
C VAL A 316 -16.15 8.34 -7.16
N ILE A 317 -14.97 8.62 -6.60
CA ILE A 317 -14.09 7.59 -6.04
C ILE A 317 -14.80 6.80 -4.94
N LEU A 318 -15.44 7.48 -3.99
CA LEU A 318 -16.15 6.82 -2.87
C LEU A 318 -17.32 5.95 -3.38
N MET A 319 -18.11 6.43 -4.33
CA MET A 319 -19.21 5.65 -4.92
C MET A 319 -18.70 4.41 -5.68
N LEU A 320 -17.64 4.55 -6.44
CA LEU A 320 -17.06 3.43 -7.18
C LEU A 320 -16.39 2.41 -6.26
N ASP A 321 -15.78 2.83 -5.14
CA ASP A 321 -15.16 1.94 -4.16
C ASP A 321 -16.17 0.95 -3.57
N GLU A 322 -17.37 1.42 -3.22
CA GLU A 322 -18.46 0.56 -2.71
C GLU A 322 -18.93 -0.46 -3.74
N ILE A 323 -19.12 0.00 -4.99
CA ILE A 323 -19.50 -0.88 -6.10
C ILE A 323 -18.39 -1.92 -6.36
N TYR A 324 -17.13 -1.50 -6.35
CA TYR A 324 -15.99 -2.38 -6.64
C TYR A 324 -15.78 -3.46 -5.58
N GLY A 325 -16.01 -3.13 -4.30
CA GLY A 325 -16.00 -4.10 -3.22
C GLY A 325 -17.02 -5.23 -3.44
N SER A 326 -18.26 -4.86 -3.78
CA SER A 326 -19.35 -5.79 -4.06
C SER A 326 -19.06 -6.64 -5.31
N VAL A 327 -18.58 -6.02 -6.39
CA VAL A 327 -18.22 -6.72 -7.63
C VAL A 327 -17.06 -7.69 -7.43
N ALA A 328 -16.01 -7.29 -6.70
CA ALA A 328 -14.87 -8.16 -6.41
C ALA A 328 -15.29 -9.41 -5.63
N LYS A 329 -16.21 -9.27 -4.67
CA LYS A 329 -16.78 -10.38 -3.92
C LYS A 329 -17.56 -11.33 -4.82
N TRP A 330 -18.49 -10.80 -5.60
CA TRP A 330 -19.29 -11.57 -6.57
C TRP A 330 -18.42 -12.33 -7.58
N LEU A 331 -17.37 -11.67 -8.14
CA LEU A 331 -16.43 -12.31 -9.06
C LEU A 331 -15.62 -13.43 -8.42
N THR A 332 -15.32 -13.31 -7.12
CA THR A 332 -14.57 -14.34 -6.39
C THR A 332 -15.45 -15.52 -6.05
N GLU A 333 -16.72 -15.30 -5.77
CA GLU A 333 -17.71 -16.36 -5.54
C GLU A 333 -17.93 -17.23 -6.81
N ILE A 334 -17.93 -16.61 -8.00
CA ILE A 334 -18.02 -17.34 -9.29
C ILE A 334 -16.83 -18.29 -9.51
N GLU A 335 -15.65 -17.96 -9.01
CA GLU A 335 -14.47 -18.82 -9.16
C GLU A 335 -14.48 -20.09 -8.31
N ILE A 336 -15.37 -20.17 -7.32
CA ILE A 336 -15.49 -21.29 -6.36
C ILE A 336 -14.10 -21.70 -5.83
N PRO A 337 -13.41 -20.86 -5.06
CA PRO A 337 -12.11 -21.18 -4.51
C PRO A 337 -12.22 -22.30 -3.46
N LYS A 338 -11.21 -23.17 -3.39
CA LYS A 338 -11.23 -24.38 -2.59
C LYS A 338 -11.06 -24.17 -1.10
N THR A 339 -10.34 -23.12 -0.71
CA THR A 339 -10.04 -22.79 0.68
C THR A 339 -10.43 -21.34 0.95
N GLU A 340 -10.78 -21.05 2.20
CA GLU A 340 -11.10 -19.70 2.66
C GLU A 340 -9.92 -18.74 2.44
N LYS A 341 -8.69 -19.19 2.67
CA LYS A 341 -7.47 -18.43 2.39
C LYS A 341 -7.37 -18.06 0.91
N THR A 342 -7.55 -19.02 0.00
CA THR A 342 -7.51 -18.76 -1.45
C THR A 342 -8.64 -17.82 -1.89
N PHE A 343 -9.82 -17.90 -1.23
CA PHE A 343 -10.91 -16.95 -1.45
C PHE A 343 -10.49 -15.54 -1.03
N GLU A 344 -9.95 -15.37 0.17
CA GLU A 344 -9.48 -14.10 0.70
C GLU A 344 -8.39 -13.50 -0.19
N GLU A 345 -7.38 -14.27 -0.58
CA GLU A 345 -6.29 -13.80 -1.45
C GLU A 345 -6.76 -13.34 -2.83
N ARG A 346 -7.68 -14.07 -3.45
CA ARG A 346 -8.24 -13.69 -4.76
C ARG A 346 -9.15 -12.47 -4.67
N LEU A 347 -9.95 -12.39 -3.62
CA LEU A 347 -10.78 -11.23 -3.33
C LEU A 347 -9.93 -9.97 -3.16
N ILE A 348 -8.89 -10.07 -2.32
CA ILE A 348 -7.94 -8.97 -2.06
C ILE A 348 -7.29 -8.49 -3.35
N LEU A 349 -6.79 -9.42 -4.19
CA LEU A 349 -6.13 -9.04 -5.43
C LEU A 349 -7.05 -8.27 -6.39
N LYS A 350 -8.30 -8.73 -6.54
CA LYS A 350 -9.29 -8.06 -7.42
C LYS A 350 -9.71 -6.70 -6.84
N ALA A 351 -10.04 -6.67 -5.55
CA ALA A 351 -10.41 -5.43 -4.87
C ALA A 351 -9.28 -4.41 -4.93
N PHE A 352 -8.03 -4.85 -4.70
CA PHE A 352 -6.85 -3.99 -4.81
C PHE A 352 -6.68 -3.43 -6.23
N LEU A 353 -6.77 -4.27 -7.28
CA LEU A 353 -6.60 -3.81 -8.66
C LEU A 353 -7.63 -2.73 -9.02
N LEU A 354 -8.88 -2.94 -8.67
CA LEU A 354 -9.96 -1.98 -8.94
C LEU A 354 -9.78 -0.69 -8.13
N LYS A 355 -9.47 -0.81 -6.84
CA LYS A 355 -9.22 0.35 -5.97
C LYS A 355 -7.97 1.12 -6.38
N PHE A 356 -6.90 0.42 -6.81
CA PHE A 356 -5.69 1.02 -7.34
C PHE A 356 -6.00 1.92 -8.55
N VAL A 357 -6.70 1.39 -9.54
CA VAL A 357 -7.08 2.18 -10.73
C VAL A 357 -7.98 3.34 -10.34
N ASN A 358 -8.98 3.12 -9.50
CA ASN A 358 -9.91 4.15 -9.04
C ASN A 358 -9.18 5.31 -8.32
N SER A 359 -8.27 5.00 -7.41
CA SER A 359 -7.57 6.01 -6.60
C SER A 359 -6.52 6.79 -7.40
N TYR A 360 -5.83 6.15 -8.34
CA TYR A 360 -4.69 6.78 -9.02
C TYR A 360 -4.99 7.29 -10.43
N ALA A 361 -6.07 6.87 -11.10
CA ALA A 361 -6.36 7.25 -12.49
C ALA A 361 -6.40 8.77 -12.71
N SER A 362 -7.00 9.51 -11.78
CA SER A 362 -7.06 10.97 -11.86
C SER A 362 -5.69 11.64 -11.72
N ILE A 363 -4.81 11.09 -10.89
CA ILE A 363 -3.45 11.61 -10.68
C ILE A 363 -2.58 11.27 -11.89
N PHE A 364 -2.67 10.05 -12.43
CA PHE A 364 -2.00 9.67 -13.68
C PHE A 364 -2.41 10.58 -14.83
N TYR A 365 -3.69 10.93 -14.93
CA TYR A 365 -4.14 11.91 -15.91
C TYR A 365 -3.46 13.27 -15.71
N VAL A 366 -3.44 13.79 -14.49
CA VAL A 366 -2.81 15.10 -14.20
C VAL A 366 -1.30 15.07 -14.46
N ALA A 367 -0.62 13.99 -14.09
CA ALA A 367 0.83 13.86 -14.22
C ALA A 367 1.29 13.72 -15.68
N PHE A 368 0.59 12.94 -16.49
CA PHE A 368 1.08 12.54 -17.81
C PHE A 368 0.29 13.10 -19.00
N PHE A 369 -0.98 13.45 -18.81
CA PHE A 369 -1.85 13.83 -19.94
C PHE A 369 -2.26 15.30 -19.93
N LYS A 370 -2.47 15.89 -18.75
CA LYS A 370 -2.94 17.26 -18.64
C LYS A 370 -1.96 18.28 -19.27
N GLY A 371 -2.43 19.04 -20.26
CA GLY A 371 -1.67 20.10 -20.92
C GLY A 371 -0.64 19.63 -21.94
N ARG A 372 -0.53 18.32 -22.24
CA ARG A 372 0.47 17.80 -23.19
C ARG A 372 -0.06 17.54 -24.59
N PHE A 373 -1.36 17.35 -24.74
CA PHE A 373 -2.04 17.06 -26.02
C PHE A 373 -2.93 18.20 -26.50
N VAL A 374 -2.65 19.43 -26.04
CA VAL A 374 -3.48 20.61 -26.36
C VAL A 374 -3.36 21.02 -27.83
N GLY A 375 -2.30 20.64 -28.53
CA GLY A 375 -2.04 21.06 -29.90
C GLY A 375 -1.32 22.42 -29.95
N ARG A 376 -1.25 23.00 -31.17
CA ARG A 376 -0.64 24.32 -31.42
C ARG A 376 -1.72 25.40 -31.46
N PRO A 377 -1.38 26.69 -31.24
CA PRO A 377 -2.31 27.81 -31.39
C PRO A 377 -3.04 27.78 -32.75
N GLY A 378 -4.36 27.99 -32.72
CA GLY A 378 -5.22 27.90 -33.89
C GLY A 378 -5.52 26.48 -34.41
N SER A 379 -5.03 25.44 -33.73
CA SER A 379 -5.32 24.03 -34.01
C SER A 379 -5.36 23.21 -32.74
N TYR A 380 -6.08 23.70 -31.72
CA TYR A 380 -6.30 22.97 -30.49
C TYR A 380 -7.16 21.73 -30.69
N ALA A 381 -6.91 20.68 -29.93
CA ALA A 381 -7.71 19.48 -29.95
C ALA A 381 -9.06 19.73 -29.27
N TYR A 382 -10.16 19.63 -30.02
CA TYR A 382 -11.52 19.73 -29.48
C TYR A 382 -12.08 18.35 -29.18
N ILE A 383 -12.62 18.17 -27.97
CA ILE A 383 -13.29 16.93 -27.58
C ILE A 383 -14.78 16.94 -28.00
N PHE A 384 -15.44 18.13 -28.05
CA PHE A 384 -16.80 18.30 -28.53
C PHE A 384 -17.02 19.67 -29.19
N HIS A 385 -17.61 19.65 -30.37
CA HIS A 385 -18.11 20.81 -31.09
C HIS A 385 -19.63 20.97 -30.77
N ASN A 386 -20.00 22.01 -30.02
CA ASN A 386 -21.36 22.41 -29.68
C ASN A 386 -22.16 21.55 -28.69
N TYR A 387 -22.11 21.91 -27.39
CA TYR A 387 -23.22 21.61 -26.48
C TYR A 387 -23.50 22.79 -25.52
N ARG A 388 -24.80 23.21 -25.49
CA ARG A 388 -25.36 24.19 -24.57
C ARG A 388 -25.69 23.52 -23.24
N VAL A 389 -25.26 24.13 -22.13
CA VAL A 389 -25.35 23.62 -20.72
C VAL A 389 -26.74 23.99 -20.11
N GLU A 390 -27.86 23.72 -20.74
CA GLU A 390 -29.15 24.04 -20.12
C GLU A 390 -29.94 22.86 -19.54
N GLU A 391 -29.56 21.62 -19.81
CA GLU A 391 -30.35 20.45 -19.38
C GLU A 391 -29.95 19.81 -18.05
N LEU A 392 -28.79 20.14 -17.45
CA LEU A 392 -28.32 19.50 -16.20
C LEU A 392 -29.05 19.98 -14.93
N LYS A 393 -29.76 21.10 -14.96
CA LYS A 393 -30.51 21.63 -13.80
C LYS A 393 -31.75 20.80 -13.42
N LYS A 394 -32.28 19.97 -14.31
CA LYS A 394 -33.47 19.15 -14.02
C LYS A 394 -33.17 17.84 -13.29
N LEU A 395 -31.95 17.31 -13.40
CA LEU A 395 -31.58 16.03 -12.80
C LEU A 395 -31.33 16.14 -11.29
N PHE A 396 -30.74 17.26 -10.83
CA PHE A 396 -30.40 17.45 -9.42
C PHE A 396 -31.60 17.73 -8.49
N ARG A 397 -32.78 18.01 -9.03
CA ARG A 397 -33.96 18.30 -8.21
C ARG A 397 -34.72 17.04 -7.78
N LYS A 398 -34.45 15.87 -8.38
CA LYS A 398 -35.12 14.58 -8.09
C LYS A 398 -34.45 13.73 -7.00
N LEU A 399 -33.22 14.05 -6.58
CA LEU A 399 -32.43 13.26 -5.61
C LEU A 399 -32.57 13.76 -4.15
N LYS A 400 -33.42 14.76 -3.87
CA LYS A 400 -33.52 15.38 -2.55
C LYS A 400 -34.65 14.86 -1.66
N ASP A 401 -35.52 13.97 -2.16
CA ASP A 401 -36.79 13.65 -1.46
C ASP A 401 -36.86 12.23 -0.87
N GLU A 402 -35.78 11.49 -0.74
CA GLU A 402 -35.81 10.19 -0.03
C GLU A 402 -34.75 10.13 1.07
N ARG A 403 -34.99 10.81 2.18
CA ARG A 403 -34.42 10.47 3.48
C ARG A 403 -35.56 10.38 4.49
N THR A 404 -36.12 9.19 4.59
CA THR A 404 -36.98 8.81 5.72
C THR A 404 -36.07 8.30 6.82
N GLU A 405 -36.04 9.00 7.94
CA GLU A 405 -35.35 8.55 9.15
C GLU A 405 -36.06 7.30 9.70
N PRO A 406 -35.33 6.27 10.14
CA PRO A 406 -35.94 5.18 10.89
C PRO A 406 -36.15 5.63 12.32
N GLY A 407 -37.40 5.58 12.76
CA GLY A 407 -37.81 5.93 14.10
C GLY A 407 -37.14 5.03 15.16
N GLU A 408 -36.63 5.66 16.18
CA GLU A 408 -36.19 5.06 17.44
C GLU A 408 -37.38 4.35 18.10
N GLN A 409 -37.33 3.01 18.09
CA GLN A 409 -38.21 2.24 18.97
C GLN A 409 -37.52 2.10 20.33
N ASN A 410 -37.96 2.89 21.28
CA ASN A 410 -37.67 2.73 22.70
C ASN A 410 -38.25 1.42 23.23
N LEU A 411 -37.42 0.39 23.32
CA LEU A 411 -37.70 -0.80 24.11
C LEU A 411 -37.09 -0.60 25.51
N THR A 412 -37.91 -0.11 26.43
CA THR A 412 -37.62 -0.14 27.88
C THR A 412 -37.67 -1.57 28.40
N SER A 413 -36.52 -2.26 28.41
CA SER A 413 -36.30 -3.46 29.18
C SER A 413 -35.43 -3.10 30.39
N SER A 414 -36.01 -3.17 31.59
CA SER A 414 -35.40 -2.84 32.89
C SER A 414 -34.52 -3.95 33.44
N ARG A 415 -33.64 -4.55 32.62
CA ARG A 415 -32.64 -5.52 33.07
C ARG A 415 -31.28 -4.98 32.75
N GLU A 416 -30.35 -4.95 33.73
CA GLU A 416 -28.97 -4.58 33.42
C GLU A 416 -28.47 -5.50 32.29
N PRO A 417 -27.99 -4.92 31.15
CA PRO A 417 -27.55 -5.70 30.01
C PRO A 417 -26.36 -6.58 30.42
N GLN A 418 -26.49 -7.87 30.22
CA GLN A 418 -25.40 -8.83 30.42
C GLN A 418 -24.26 -8.57 29.41
N GLN A 419 -23.07 -9.10 29.68
CA GLN A 419 -21.90 -8.90 28.81
C GLN A 419 -22.17 -9.31 27.36
N TRP A 420 -22.86 -10.44 27.14
CA TRP A 420 -23.19 -10.92 25.79
C TRP A 420 -24.17 -9.99 25.05
N ASP A 421 -25.05 -9.28 25.75
CA ASP A 421 -25.98 -8.33 25.15
C ASP A 421 -25.20 -7.08 24.67
N ARG A 422 -24.24 -6.61 25.47
CA ARG A 422 -23.35 -5.50 25.13
C ARG A 422 -22.43 -5.85 23.97
N ASP A 423 -21.78 -7.02 24.00
CA ASP A 423 -20.89 -7.46 22.94
C ASP A 423 -21.64 -7.78 21.63
N TYR A 424 -22.91 -8.21 21.73
CA TYR A 424 -23.77 -8.42 20.55
C TYR A 424 -24.15 -7.11 19.85
N ALA A 425 -24.29 -6.02 20.60
CA ALA A 425 -24.57 -4.70 20.06
C ALA A 425 -23.37 -4.08 19.32
N LEU A 426 -22.14 -4.62 19.51
CA LEU A 426 -20.95 -4.17 18.80
C LEU A 426 -20.99 -4.61 17.33
N GLU A 427 -20.30 -3.85 16.47
CA GLU A 427 -20.20 -4.12 15.05
C GLU A 427 -19.45 -5.45 14.79
N PRO A 428 -19.96 -6.33 13.90
CA PRO A 428 -19.30 -7.58 13.58
C PRO A 428 -17.97 -7.34 12.85
N PHE A 429 -16.94 -8.09 13.23
CA PHE A 429 -15.64 -8.05 12.55
C PHE A 429 -15.72 -8.71 11.16
N THR A 430 -15.43 -7.97 10.10
CA THR A 430 -15.52 -8.42 8.71
C THR A 430 -14.18 -8.82 8.09
N GLY A 431 -13.08 -8.72 8.84
CA GLY A 431 -11.73 -9.03 8.37
C GLY A 431 -10.80 -7.81 8.40
N LEU A 432 -9.53 -8.02 8.07
CA LEU A 432 -8.48 -6.96 8.05
C LEU A 432 -8.29 -6.33 6.67
N THR A 433 -9.07 -6.74 5.68
CA THR A 433 -8.90 -6.27 4.29
C THR A 433 -9.10 -4.77 4.14
N PRO A 434 -10.09 -4.11 4.76
CA PRO A 434 -10.25 -2.66 4.67
C PRO A 434 -9.04 -1.89 5.21
N GLU A 435 -8.56 -2.27 6.39
CA GLU A 435 -7.45 -1.61 7.09
C GLU A 435 -6.14 -1.74 6.29
N TYR A 436 -5.79 -2.95 5.84
CA TYR A 436 -4.63 -3.13 4.96
C TYR A 436 -4.76 -2.35 3.65
N MET A 437 -5.94 -2.36 3.05
CA MET A 437 -6.18 -1.72 1.75
C MET A 437 -5.92 -0.21 1.83
N GLU A 438 -6.39 0.44 2.89
CA GLU A 438 -6.20 1.87 3.10
C GLU A 438 -4.71 2.22 3.21
N MET A 439 -3.98 1.51 4.06
CA MET A 439 -2.56 1.74 4.27
C MET A 439 -1.72 1.41 3.04
N ILE A 440 -2.09 0.43 2.24
CA ILE A 440 -1.38 0.06 1.01
C ILE A 440 -1.62 1.09 -0.10
N ILE A 441 -2.83 1.62 -0.20
CA ILE A 441 -3.10 2.75 -1.11
C ILE A 441 -2.29 3.97 -0.66
N GLN A 442 -2.24 4.29 0.63
CA GLN A 442 -1.38 5.35 1.15
C GLN A 442 0.10 5.12 0.80
N PHE A 443 0.61 3.88 1.00
CA PHE A 443 1.99 3.51 0.61
C PHE A 443 2.25 3.77 -0.87
N GLY A 444 1.28 3.47 -1.73
CA GLY A 444 1.37 3.79 -3.16
C GLY A 444 1.45 5.31 -3.43
N PHE A 445 0.67 6.16 -2.75
CA PHE A 445 0.79 7.62 -2.89
C PHE A 445 2.18 8.12 -2.48
N VAL A 446 2.71 7.58 -1.38
CA VAL A 446 4.04 7.95 -0.86
C VAL A 446 5.18 7.50 -1.78
N THR A 447 5.02 6.40 -2.51
CA THR A 447 6.09 5.83 -3.35
C THR A 447 5.98 6.19 -4.82
N LEU A 448 4.77 6.15 -5.42
CA LEU A 448 4.58 6.34 -6.86
C LEU A 448 4.79 7.79 -7.33
N PHE A 449 4.43 8.77 -6.50
CA PHE A 449 4.41 10.20 -6.88
C PHE A 449 5.31 11.07 -6.01
N VAL A 450 6.26 10.46 -5.34
CA VAL A 450 7.16 11.14 -4.41
C VAL A 450 8.02 12.21 -5.10
N ALA A 451 8.37 11.99 -6.37
CA ALA A 451 9.10 12.96 -7.19
C ALA A 451 8.37 14.30 -7.37
N SER A 452 7.02 14.29 -7.28
CA SER A 452 6.20 15.50 -7.41
C SER A 452 5.85 16.15 -6.08
N PHE A 453 5.96 15.42 -4.94
CA PHE A 453 5.53 15.92 -3.64
C PHE A 453 6.41 15.40 -2.49
N PRO A 454 7.54 16.06 -2.18
CA PRO A 454 8.50 15.61 -1.17
C PRO A 454 7.93 15.50 0.26
N LEU A 455 6.84 16.21 0.56
CA LEU A 455 6.18 16.17 1.87
C LEU A 455 5.21 14.98 2.04
N ALA A 456 5.00 14.15 1.02
CA ALA A 456 4.10 13.00 1.09
C ALA A 456 4.39 12.06 2.29
N PRO A 457 5.65 11.68 2.59
CA PRO A 457 5.94 10.86 3.76
C PRO A 457 5.58 11.52 5.10
N LEU A 458 5.68 12.85 5.21
CA LEU A 458 5.30 13.58 6.41
C LEU A 458 3.79 13.49 6.66
N PHE A 459 2.98 13.71 5.63
CA PHE A 459 1.53 13.61 5.76
C PHE A 459 1.09 12.16 6.04
N ALA A 460 1.75 11.18 5.41
CA ALA A 460 1.51 9.77 5.71
C ALA A 460 1.88 9.41 7.16
N LEU A 461 2.99 9.93 7.68
CA LEU A 461 3.40 9.75 9.07
C LEU A 461 2.36 10.31 10.04
N LEU A 462 1.87 11.54 9.79
CA LEU A 462 0.85 12.17 10.62
C LEU A 462 -0.46 11.37 10.61
N ASN A 463 -0.88 10.90 9.43
CA ASN A 463 -2.05 10.04 9.30
C ASN A 463 -1.86 8.73 10.09
N ASN A 464 -0.74 8.05 9.94
CA ASN A 464 -0.48 6.76 10.59
C ASN A 464 -0.44 6.86 12.12
N ILE A 465 0.08 7.96 12.66
CA ILE A 465 0.07 8.19 14.12
C ILE A 465 -1.38 8.22 14.65
N ILE A 466 -2.29 8.80 13.89
CA ILE A 466 -3.72 8.85 14.22
C ILE A 466 -4.37 7.48 13.97
N GLU A 467 -4.12 6.89 12.82
CA GLU A 467 -4.74 5.64 12.37
C GLU A 467 -4.44 4.45 13.29
N VAL A 468 -3.19 4.30 13.74
CA VAL A 468 -2.83 3.28 14.75
C VAL A 468 -3.74 3.36 15.98
N ARG A 469 -4.19 4.55 16.39
CA ARG A 469 -5.05 4.73 17.56
C ARG A 469 -6.53 4.61 17.26
N LEU A 470 -6.93 4.99 16.05
CA LEU A 470 -8.28 4.77 15.55
C LEU A 470 -8.55 3.27 15.42
N ASP A 471 -7.67 2.53 14.75
CA ASP A 471 -7.76 1.08 14.64
C ASP A 471 -7.75 0.41 16.01
N ALA A 472 -6.80 0.79 16.89
CA ALA A 472 -6.75 0.26 18.24
C ALA A 472 -8.08 0.44 18.99
N LYS A 473 -8.67 1.63 18.91
CA LYS A 473 -9.97 1.92 19.54
C LYS A 473 -11.09 1.11 18.90
N LYS A 474 -11.11 1.02 17.55
CA LYS A 474 -12.06 0.22 16.80
C LYS A 474 -12.06 -1.24 17.27
N PHE A 475 -10.89 -1.88 17.37
CA PHE A 475 -10.78 -3.27 17.83
C PHE A 475 -11.11 -3.48 19.29
N VAL A 476 -10.76 -2.54 20.18
CA VAL A 476 -10.98 -2.69 21.63
C VAL A 476 -12.39 -2.31 22.05
N ALA A 477 -13.01 -1.30 21.42
CA ALA A 477 -14.22 -0.69 21.90
C ALA A 477 -15.45 -0.86 20.99
N GLU A 478 -15.27 -0.91 19.67
CA GLU A 478 -16.36 -0.77 18.69
C GLU A 478 -16.72 -2.08 17.99
N LEU A 479 -15.75 -2.99 17.79
CA LEU A 479 -15.96 -4.27 17.14
C LEU A 479 -16.20 -5.40 18.13
N ARG A 480 -16.96 -6.42 17.71
CA ARG A 480 -16.99 -7.73 18.39
C ARG A 480 -15.59 -8.32 18.37
N ARG A 481 -15.21 -8.99 19.46
CA ARG A 481 -13.90 -9.62 19.53
C ARG A 481 -13.73 -10.61 18.37
N PRO A 482 -12.72 -10.45 17.51
CA PRO A 482 -12.47 -11.38 16.42
C PRO A 482 -11.96 -12.72 16.93
N ASP A 483 -12.19 -13.78 16.16
CA ASP A 483 -11.60 -15.09 16.42
C ASP A 483 -10.08 -15.04 16.26
N ALA A 484 -9.37 -15.65 17.21
CA ALA A 484 -7.91 -15.73 17.16
C ALA A 484 -7.47 -16.71 16.05
N VAL A 485 -7.05 -16.17 14.92
CA VAL A 485 -6.56 -16.95 13.78
C VAL A 485 -5.04 -16.95 13.77
N ARG A 486 -4.42 -18.14 13.67
CA ARG A 486 -2.99 -18.28 13.45
C ARG A 486 -2.62 -17.89 12.03
N ALA A 487 -1.63 -17.04 11.88
CA ALA A 487 -1.09 -16.64 10.60
C ALA A 487 0.44 -16.59 10.69
N ARG A 488 1.12 -17.15 9.69
CA ARG A 488 2.58 -17.14 9.58
C ARG A 488 3.10 -15.82 9.02
N ASP A 489 2.33 -15.22 8.11
CA ASP A 489 2.70 -14.04 7.35
C ASP A 489 1.47 -13.16 7.05
N ILE A 490 1.70 -12.03 6.43
CA ILE A 490 0.64 -11.13 5.95
C ILE A 490 0.04 -11.55 4.60
N GLY A 491 0.41 -12.74 4.08
CA GLY A 491 -0.12 -13.29 2.84
C GLY A 491 0.17 -12.45 1.61
N ILE A 492 -0.84 -12.32 0.75
CA ILE A 492 -0.73 -11.62 -0.54
C ILE A 492 -0.34 -10.14 -0.42
N TRP A 493 -0.55 -9.51 0.74
CA TRP A 493 -0.24 -8.10 0.96
C TRP A 493 1.24 -7.78 0.74
N TYR A 494 2.12 -8.70 1.13
CA TYR A 494 3.55 -8.54 0.87
C TYR A 494 3.85 -8.46 -0.64
N ASN A 495 3.23 -9.33 -1.43
CA ASN A 495 3.43 -9.34 -2.89
C ASN A 495 2.90 -8.07 -3.56
N ILE A 496 1.76 -7.56 -3.07
CA ILE A 496 1.18 -6.30 -3.54
C ILE A 496 2.12 -5.13 -3.25
N LEU A 497 2.64 -5.02 -2.02
CA LEU A 497 3.60 -3.98 -1.63
C LEU A 497 4.88 -4.04 -2.45
N SER A 498 5.42 -5.24 -2.67
CA SER A 498 6.61 -5.44 -3.52
C SER A 498 6.34 -5.04 -4.97
N GLY A 499 5.15 -5.37 -5.49
CA GLY A 499 4.71 -4.93 -6.82
C GLY A 499 4.63 -3.41 -6.94
N ILE A 500 4.02 -2.72 -5.98
CA ILE A 500 3.94 -1.26 -5.93
C ILE A 500 5.35 -0.66 -5.86
N GLY A 501 6.23 -1.19 -5.02
CA GLY A 501 7.61 -0.72 -4.87
C GLY A 501 8.40 -0.79 -6.18
N LYS A 502 8.31 -1.89 -6.91
CA LYS A 502 8.94 -2.04 -8.24
C LYS A 502 8.31 -1.12 -9.29
N PHE A 503 7.00 -1.01 -9.29
CA PHE A 503 6.27 -0.13 -10.21
C PHE A 503 6.56 1.35 -9.94
N SER A 504 6.79 1.72 -8.68
CA SER A 504 7.12 3.11 -8.30
C SER A 504 8.42 3.61 -8.93
N VAL A 505 9.42 2.76 -9.12
CA VAL A 505 10.68 3.11 -9.79
C VAL A 505 10.42 3.57 -11.22
N ILE A 506 9.58 2.83 -11.94
CA ILE A 506 9.21 3.14 -13.32
C ILE A 506 8.44 4.47 -13.38
N ILE A 507 7.42 4.63 -12.54
CA ILE A 507 6.58 5.83 -12.52
C ILE A 507 7.39 7.07 -12.15
N ASN A 508 8.25 7.02 -11.12
CA ASN A 508 9.11 8.14 -10.75
C ASN A 508 10.10 8.51 -11.86
N ALA A 509 10.66 7.54 -12.57
CA ALA A 509 11.49 7.80 -13.74
C ALA A 509 10.73 8.60 -14.82
N PHE A 510 9.48 8.22 -15.10
CA PHE A 510 8.62 8.95 -16.04
C PHE A 510 8.20 10.32 -15.50
N VAL A 511 7.87 10.44 -14.21
CA VAL A 511 7.52 11.73 -13.59
C VAL A 511 8.67 12.71 -13.70
N ILE A 512 9.89 12.33 -13.34
CA ILE A 512 11.09 13.19 -13.45
C ILE A 512 11.37 13.54 -14.91
N SER A 513 11.30 12.55 -15.80
CA SER A 513 11.62 12.73 -17.22
C SER A 513 10.61 13.61 -17.96
N VAL A 514 9.31 13.39 -17.70
CA VAL A 514 8.23 13.97 -18.50
C VAL A 514 7.60 15.17 -17.81
N THR A 515 7.35 15.09 -16.50
CA THR A 515 6.58 16.10 -15.76
C THR A 515 7.47 17.23 -15.23
N SER A 516 8.66 16.90 -14.72
CA SER A 516 9.62 17.88 -14.23
C SER A 516 10.34 18.59 -15.38
N ASP A 517 10.76 19.83 -15.13
CA ASP A 517 11.63 20.57 -16.03
C ASP A 517 13.13 20.20 -15.85
N PHE A 518 13.45 19.17 -15.04
CA PHE A 518 14.83 18.77 -14.76
C PHE A 518 15.61 18.39 -16.02
N ILE A 519 15.07 17.51 -16.86
CA ILE A 519 15.74 17.09 -18.11
C ILE A 519 15.88 18.23 -19.13
N PRO A 520 14.86 19.05 -19.43
CA PRO A 520 15.02 20.24 -20.25
C PRO A 520 16.09 21.21 -19.75
N ARG A 521 16.15 21.46 -18.43
CA ARG A 521 17.19 22.32 -17.82
C ARG A 521 18.59 21.74 -18.01
N LEU A 522 18.75 20.46 -17.79
CA LEU A 522 20.03 19.76 -17.97
C LEU A 522 20.47 19.76 -19.42
N VAL A 523 19.58 19.50 -20.38
CA VAL A 523 19.89 19.58 -21.82
C VAL A 523 20.30 21.02 -22.23
N TYR A 524 19.55 22.01 -21.73
CA TYR A 524 19.92 23.43 -22.03
C TYR A 524 21.30 23.76 -21.49
N GLN A 525 21.58 23.45 -20.24
CA GLN A 525 22.83 23.79 -19.56
C GLN A 525 24.07 23.18 -20.26
N TYR A 526 23.97 21.92 -20.70
CA TYR A 526 25.12 21.20 -21.26
C TYR A 526 25.26 21.32 -22.77
N MET A 527 24.17 21.55 -23.52
CA MET A 527 24.20 21.50 -24.99
C MET A 527 23.97 22.86 -25.66
N TYR A 528 23.26 23.78 -25.02
CA TYR A 528 22.85 25.04 -25.64
C TYR A 528 23.39 26.31 -24.94
N SER A 529 23.69 26.21 -23.64
CA SER A 529 24.28 27.34 -22.91
C SER A 529 25.77 27.44 -23.16
N GLN A 530 26.26 28.64 -23.58
CA GLN A 530 27.70 28.87 -23.84
C GLN A 530 28.54 28.86 -22.54
N ASN A 531 27.96 29.31 -21.42
CA ASN A 531 28.66 29.47 -20.15
C ASN A 531 28.19 28.46 -19.07
N GLY A 532 27.37 27.47 -19.44
CA GLY A 532 26.78 26.51 -18.47
C GLY A 532 25.80 27.15 -17.49
N THR A 533 25.35 28.38 -17.74
CA THR A 533 24.36 29.10 -16.92
C THR A 533 22.94 28.83 -17.40
N MET A 534 21.94 29.14 -16.56
CA MET A 534 20.52 28.96 -16.89
C MET A 534 19.89 30.19 -17.52
N HIS A 535 20.69 31.25 -17.82
CA HIS A 535 20.20 32.48 -18.51
C HIS A 535 19.71 32.15 -19.91
N GLY A 536 18.52 32.66 -20.28
CA GLY A 536 17.89 32.43 -21.56
C GLY A 536 17.12 31.09 -21.68
N PHE A 537 17.06 30.30 -20.59
CA PHE A 537 16.33 29.02 -20.57
C PHE A 537 14.86 29.20 -20.94
N ILE A 538 14.17 30.20 -20.39
CA ILE A 538 12.76 30.47 -20.68
C ILE A 538 12.57 30.75 -22.17
N ASN A 539 13.37 31.62 -22.75
CA ASN A 539 13.30 31.90 -24.18
C ASN A 539 13.54 30.65 -25.05
N HIS A 540 14.45 29.76 -24.64
CA HIS A 540 14.75 28.50 -25.32
C HIS A 540 13.59 27.50 -25.29
N THR A 541 12.74 27.51 -24.25
CA THR A 541 11.60 26.61 -24.11
C THR A 541 10.33 27.09 -24.81
N LEU A 542 10.34 28.29 -25.37
CA LEU A 542 9.20 28.96 -25.99
C LEU A 542 9.36 29.04 -27.49
N SER A 543 8.44 28.47 -28.23
CA SER A 543 8.35 28.60 -29.70
C SER A 543 7.60 29.84 -30.12
N TYR A 544 7.91 30.36 -31.32
CA TYR A 544 7.24 31.51 -31.93
C TYR A 544 6.02 31.07 -32.73
N PHE A 545 4.93 31.84 -32.64
CA PHE A 545 3.74 31.66 -33.45
C PHE A 545 3.36 33.01 -34.09
N ASN A 546 3.19 33.04 -35.39
CA ASN A 546 2.73 34.23 -36.11
C ASN A 546 1.21 34.36 -36.00
N VAL A 547 0.72 35.46 -35.45
CA VAL A 547 -0.68 35.73 -35.21
C VAL A 547 -1.51 35.72 -36.52
N SER A 548 -0.90 36.08 -37.65
CA SER A 548 -1.57 36.04 -38.96
C SER A 548 -1.89 34.62 -39.43
N HIS A 549 -1.24 33.59 -38.86
CA HIS A 549 -1.49 32.18 -39.17
C HIS A 549 -2.62 31.54 -38.33
N LEU A 550 -3.27 32.31 -37.45
CA LEU A 550 -4.47 31.85 -36.75
C LEU A 550 -5.59 31.60 -37.75
N LYS A 551 -6.28 30.47 -37.58
CA LYS A 551 -7.44 30.14 -38.41
C LYS A 551 -8.52 31.21 -38.25
N HIS A 552 -9.20 31.51 -39.36
CA HIS A 552 -10.32 32.44 -39.35
C HIS A 552 -11.35 32.06 -38.30
N GLY A 553 -11.70 32.98 -37.41
CA GLY A 553 -12.66 32.76 -36.32
C GLY A 553 -12.09 32.15 -35.04
N THR A 554 -10.78 31.94 -34.91
CA THR A 554 -10.12 31.52 -33.66
C THR A 554 -9.47 32.68 -32.92
N GLN A 555 -9.43 33.88 -33.53
CA GLN A 555 -8.88 35.06 -32.94
C GLN A 555 -9.69 35.53 -31.72
N PRO A 556 -9.01 36.12 -30.69
CA PRO A 556 -9.71 36.71 -29.54
C PRO A 556 -10.67 37.81 -29.95
N GLY A 557 -11.93 37.72 -29.47
CA GLY A 557 -13.00 38.64 -29.93
C GLY A 557 -12.85 40.08 -29.42
N ASN A 558 -12.25 40.32 -28.23
CA ASN A 558 -12.06 41.64 -27.59
C ASN A 558 -10.71 41.67 -26.93
N SER A 559 -9.65 41.75 -27.70
CA SER A 559 -8.28 41.80 -27.16
C SER A 559 -7.86 43.22 -26.85
N GLN A 560 -7.45 43.47 -25.63
CA GLN A 560 -6.77 44.73 -25.26
C GLN A 560 -5.34 44.82 -25.88
N PHE A 561 -4.76 43.68 -26.26
CA PHE A 561 -3.41 43.55 -26.81
C PHE A 561 -3.39 43.39 -28.34
N ALA A 562 -4.51 43.15 -29.00
CA ALA A 562 -4.57 42.65 -30.37
C ALA A 562 -4.01 43.61 -31.42
N GLN A 563 -3.86 44.92 -31.13
CA GLN A 563 -3.47 45.90 -32.13
C GLN A 563 -1.94 45.92 -32.40
N ASN A 564 -1.10 45.30 -31.54
CA ASN A 564 0.37 45.40 -31.67
C ASN A 564 1.11 44.06 -31.64
N VAL A 565 0.45 42.91 -31.53
CA VAL A 565 1.10 41.60 -31.39
C VAL A 565 1.24 40.94 -32.75
N VAL A 566 2.43 40.93 -33.33
CA VAL A 566 2.75 40.20 -34.57
C VAL A 566 3.09 38.75 -34.27
N PHE A 567 3.81 38.48 -33.19
CA PHE A 567 4.23 37.15 -32.76
C PHE A 567 3.81 36.89 -31.31
N CYS A 568 3.27 35.73 -31.01
CA CYS A 568 3.07 35.28 -29.65
C CYS A 568 3.91 34.01 -29.38
N ARG A 569 4.15 33.72 -28.11
CA ARG A 569 4.97 32.59 -27.66
C ARG A 569 4.10 31.47 -27.04
N TYR A 570 4.55 30.23 -27.20
CA TYR A 570 3.89 29.07 -26.55
C TYR A 570 4.95 28.03 -26.16
N LYS A 571 4.68 27.26 -25.09
CA LYS A 571 5.62 26.24 -24.57
C LYS A 571 5.64 25.04 -25.51
N ASP A 572 6.65 24.96 -26.37
CA ASP A 572 6.94 23.83 -27.25
C ASP A 572 8.37 24.00 -27.79
N TYR A 573 8.87 23.01 -28.52
CA TYR A 573 10.17 23.04 -29.23
C TYR A 573 9.93 22.88 -30.72
N ARG A 574 9.36 23.92 -31.39
CA ARG A 574 9.05 23.93 -32.81
C ARG A 574 9.84 24.97 -33.55
N GLU A 575 10.05 24.72 -34.86
CA GLU A 575 10.70 25.68 -35.76
C GLU A 575 9.87 26.96 -35.86
N PRO A 576 10.57 28.12 -35.91
CA PRO A 576 9.90 29.40 -36.02
C PRO A 576 9.20 29.61 -37.38
N PRO A 577 8.26 30.57 -37.50
CA PRO A 577 7.49 30.82 -38.73
C PRO A 577 8.32 31.17 -39.97
N TRP A 578 9.56 31.66 -39.78
CA TRP A 578 10.50 32.02 -40.85
C TRP A 578 11.45 30.89 -41.26
N SER A 579 11.32 29.72 -40.66
CA SER A 579 12.07 28.52 -41.04
C SER A 579 11.55 27.94 -42.37
N PRO A 580 12.38 27.20 -43.12
CA PRO A 580 11.93 26.46 -44.32
C PRO A 580 10.75 25.56 -44.09
N ASN A 581 10.65 24.92 -42.92
CA ASN A 581 9.55 24.11 -42.47
C ASN A 581 8.90 24.72 -41.22
N PRO A 582 7.95 25.67 -41.37
CA PRO A 582 7.36 26.36 -40.23
C PRO A 582 6.59 25.41 -39.31
N TYR A 583 6.80 25.53 -38.00
CA TYR A 583 6.09 24.81 -36.95
C TYR A 583 6.33 23.30 -36.92
N ASP A 584 7.28 22.75 -37.65
CA ASP A 584 7.70 21.36 -37.50
C ASP A 584 8.50 21.16 -36.22
N PHE A 585 8.65 19.90 -35.78
CA PHE A 585 9.45 19.56 -34.61
C PHE A 585 10.95 19.89 -34.86
N SER A 586 11.49 20.76 -34.03
CA SER A 586 12.89 21.16 -34.11
C SER A 586 13.87 20.05 -33.71
N LYS A 587 15.16 20.21 -34.04
CA LYS A 587 16.21 19.32 -33.54
C LYS A 587 16.23 19.29 -31.99
N GLN A 588 15.92 20.41 -31.34
CA GLN A 588 15.85 20.56 -29.90
C GLN A 588 14.78 19.63 -29.30
N TYR A 589 13.59 19.49 -29.92
CA TYR A 589 12.54 18.57 -29.50
C TYR A 589 13.05 17.13 -29.46
N TRP A 590 13.68 16.68 -30.54
CA TRP A 590 14.19 15.31 -30.65
C TRP A 590 15.33 15.05 -29.66
N THR A 591 16.20 16.03 -29.44
CA THR A 591 17.27 15.93 -28.43
C THR A 591 16.71 15.80 -27.03
N VAL A 592 15.76 16.67 -26.64
CA VAL A 592 15.12 16.61 -25.32
C VAL A 592 14.38 15.29 -25.14
N LEU A 593 13.67 14.82 -26.18
CA LEU A 593 12.95 13.54 -26.14
C LEU A 593 13.91 12.35 -25.98
N ALA A 594 15.01 12.34 -26.74
CA ALA A 594 16.03 11.29 -26.65
C ALA A 594 16.67 11.23 -25.26
N VAL A 595 17.03 12.38 -24.68
CA VAL A 595 17.60 12.44 -23.32
C VAL A 595 16.57 12.02 -22.26
N ARG A 596 15.29 12.38 -22.43
CA ARG A 596 14.20 11.91 -21.55
C ARG A 596 14.10 10.39 -21.53
N LEU A 597 14.08 9.76 -22.69
CA LEU A 597 13.98 8.30 -22.80
C LEU A 597 15.26 7.62 -22.27
N ALA A 598 16.43 8.16 -22.59
CA ALA A 598 17.71 7.66 -22.05
C ALA A 598 17.75 7.77 -20.52
N PHE A 599 17.26 8.87 -19.96
CA PHE A 599 17.15 9.03 -18.50
C PHE A 599 16.23 7.99 -17.87
N VAL A 600 15.06 7.73 -18.44
CA VAL A 600 14.13 6.70 -17.91
C VAL A 600 14.82 5.35 -17.85
N ILE A 601 15.49 4.93 -18.94
CA ILE A 601 16.20 3.66 -19.00
C ILE A 601 17.32 3.61 -17.95
N LEU A 602 18.15 4.65 -17.91
CA LEU A 602 19.29 4.73 -16.98
C LEU A 602 18.81 4.73 -15.52
N PHE A 603 17.85 5.59 -15.18
CA PHE A 603 17.31 5.72 -13.82
C PHE A 603 16.69 4.40 -13.36
N GLN A 604 15.83 3.80 -14.19
CA GLN A 604 15.18 2.54 -13.86
C GLN A 604 16.21 1.43 -13.57
N ASN A 605 17.16 1.21 -14.48
CA ASN A 605 18.15 0.15 -14.30
C ASN A 605 19.08 0.41 -13.10
N LEU A 606 19.51 1.67 -12.90
CA LEU A 606 20.33 2.04 -11.75
C LEU A 606 19.59 1.78 -10.42
N VAL A 607 18.36 2.25 -10.29
CA VAL A 607 17.59 2.11 -9.05
C VAL A 607 17.22 0.65 -8.80
N MET A 608 16.85 -0.11 -9.85
CA MET A 608 16.59 -1.55 -9.73
C MET A 608 17.84 -2.32 -9.30
N PHE A 609 19.01 -1.97 -9.85
CA PHE A 609 20.29 -2.54 -9.42
C PHE A 609 20.60 -2.23 -7.95
N LEU A 610 20.46 -0.97 -7.54
CA LEU A 610 20.67 -0.58 -6.14
C LEU A 610 19.68 -1.29 -5.20
N SER A 611 18.44 -1.46 -5.61
CA SER A 611 17.44 -2.21 -4.85
C SER A 611 17.83 -3.69 -4.69
N ALA A 612 18.35 -4.31 -5.76
CA ALA A 612 18.85 -5.69 -5.71
C ALA A 612 20.08 -5.83 -4.80
N VAL A 613 20.96 -4.80 -4.76
CA VAL A 613 22.10 -4.77 -3.83
C VAL A 613 21.61 -4.67 -2.37
N VAL A 614 20.58 -3.88 -2.09
CA VAL A 614 19.99 -3.79 -0.75
C VAL A 614 19.37 -5.12 -0.33
N ASP A 615 18.63 -5.78 -1.21
CA ASP A 615 18.04 -7.11 -0.99
C ASP A 615 19.13 -8.16 -0.69
N TRP A 616 20.22 -8.16 -1.47
CA TRP A 616 21.36 -9.06 -1.25
C TRP A 616 22.10 -8.78 0.07
N LEU A 617 22.24 -7.51 0.48
CA LEU A 617 22.92 -7.11 1.70
C LEU A 617 22.16 -7.48 2.98
N ILE A 618 20.83 -7.53 2.91
CA ILE A 618 19.95 -7.76 4.05
C ILE A 618 19.41 -9.20 3.98
N PRO A 619 20.00 -10.18 4.67
CA PRO A 619 19.50 -11.56 4.64
C PRO A 619 18.13 -11.65 5.30
N ASP A 620 17.22 -12.42 4.73
CA ASP A 620 15.82 -12.62 5.20
C ASP A 620 15.76 -13.13 6.64
N ILE A 621 16.70 -14.01 7.03
CA ILE A 621 16.75 -14.59 8.37
C ILE A 621 17.84 -13.89 9.18
N PRO A 622 17.50 -13.26 10.32
CA PRO A 622 18.51 -12.74 11.26
C PRO A 622 19.48 -13.83 11.71
N LYS A 623 20.77 -13.49 11.82
CA LYS A 623 21.82 -14.46 12.19
C LYS A 623 21.53 -15.17 13.51
N ASP A 624 21.02 -14.45 14.50
CA ASP A 624 20.67 -14.95 15.82
C ASP A 624 19.62 -16.08 15.74
N ILE A 625 18.60 -15.88 14.92
CA ILE A 625 17.51 -16.85 14.70
C ILE A 625 18.01 -18.04 13.89
N SER A 626 18.82 -17.80 12.86
CA SER A 626 19.43 -18.88 12.06
C SER A 626 20.28 -19.80 12.94
N GLU A 627 21.06 -19.23 13.88
CA GLU A 627 21.85 -20.02 14.83
C GLU A 627 20.97 -20.79 15.83
N GLN A 628 19.88 -20.17 16.30
CA GLN A 628 18.93 -20.85 17.20
C GLN A 628 18.24 -22.01 16.50
N ILE A 629 17.75 -21.82 15.29
CA ILE A 629 17.14 -22.88 14.47
C ILE A 629 18.13 -24.02 14.22
N LYS A 630 19.40 -23.70 13.91
CA LYS A 630 20.45 -24.72 13.75
C LYS A 630 20.70 -25.49 15.04
N LYS A 631 20.75 -24.81 16.20
CA LYS A 631 20.90 -25.45 17.51
C LYS A 631 19.72 -26.36 17.84
N GLU A 632 18.49 -25.92 17.60
CA GLU A 632 17.28 -26.72 17.80
C GLU A 632 17.27 -27.96 16.92
N LYS A 633 17.55 -27.80 15.62
CA LYS A 633 17.68 -28.94 14.69
C LYS A 633 18.76 -29.91 15.15
N SER A 634 19.90 -29.42 15.60
CA SER A 634 20.99 -30.25 16.14
C SER A 634 20.56 -31.00 17.41
N MET A 635 19.81 -30.33 18.32
CA MET A 635 19.28 -30.99 19.52
C MET A 635 18.27 -32.07 19.17
N ILE A 636 17.35 -31.80 18.24
CA ILE A 636 16.35 -32.80 17.77
C ILE A 636 17.07 -34.02 17.18
N VAL A 637 18.07 -33.82 16.30
CA VAL A 637 18.87 -34.92 15.73
C VAL A 637 19.60 -35.69 16.84
N ASN A 638 20.17 -35.01 17.83
CA ASN A 638 20.86 -35.66 18.95
C ASN A 638 19.90 -36.46 19.84
N VAL A 639 18.71 -35.96 20.08
CA VAL A 639 17.66 -36.68 20.82
C VAL A 639 17.22 -37.94 20.04
N PHE A 640 17.02 -37.78 18.73
CA PHE A 640 16.65 -38.89 17.85
C PHE A 640 17.74 -39.98 17.81
N LEU A 641 19.00 -39.58 17.67
CA LEU A 641 20.14 -40.52 17.70
C LEU A 641 20.27 -41.22 19.06
N LYS A 642 20.02 -40.50 20.16
CA LYS A 642 20.01 -41.12 21.52
C LYS A 642 18.87 -42.12 21.67
N GLU A 643 17.70 -41.86 21.15
CA GLU A 643 16.56 -42.81 21.17
C GLU A 643 16.85 -44.01 20.30
N GLU A 644 17.42 -43.84 19.10
CA GLU A 644 17.83 -44.96 18.24
C GLU A 644 18.90 -45.83 18.93
N HIS A 645 19.89 -45.16 19.56
CA HIS A 645 20.92 -45.89 20.32
C HIS A 645 20.33 -46.68 21.49
N LYS A 646 19.39 -46.12 22.22
CA LYS A 646 18.66 -46.84 23.27
C LYS A 646 17.86 -48.04 22.72
N LYS A 647 17.22 -47.87 21.58
CA LYS A 647 16.51 -48.99 20.90
C LYS A 647 17.47 -50.08 20.45
N LEU A 648 18.64 -49.71 19.90
CA LEU A 648 19.69 -50.68 19.52
C LEU A 648 20.23 -51.42 20.75
N GLN A 649 20.52 -50.73 21.83
CA GLN A 649 20.95 -51.40 23.11
C GLN A 649 19.90 -52.32 23.69
N LEU A 650 18.62 -51.95 23.61
CA LEU A 650 17.52 -52.85 24.01
C LEU A 650 17.46 -54.10 23.14
N ILE A 651 17.62 -53.97 21.81
CA ILE A 651 17.66 -55.12 20.89
C ILE A 651 18.88 -55.97 21.15
N GLU A 652 20.05 -55.39 21.40
CA GLU A 652 21.27 -56.11 21.74
C GLU A 652 21.18 -56.87 23.06
N ASN A 653 20.60 -56.23 24.07
CA ASN A 653 20.30 -56.89 25.34
C ASN A 653 19.29 -58.02 25.21
N PHE A 654 18.24 -57.90 24.37
CA PHE A 654 17.32 -58.99 24.05
C PHE A 654 18.01 -60.15 23.36
N LEU A 655 18.88 -59.85 22.37
CA LEU A 655 19.65 -60.86 21.66
C LEU A 655 20.66 -61.57 22.59
N MET A 656 21.27 -60.87 23.51
CA MET A 656 22.16 -61.46 24.56
C MET A 656 21.38 -62.36 25.53
N HIS A 657 20.20 -61.92 25.95
CA HIS A 657 19.31 -62.68 26.83
C HIS A 657 18.78 -63.94 26.15
N ASP A 658 18.50 -63.90 24.85
CA ASP A 658 18.06 -65.05 24.05
C ASP A 658 19.23 -66.03 23.79
N LYS A 659 20.48 -65.51 23.63
CA LYS A 659 21.70 -66.36 23.57
C LYS A 659 22.00 -67.09 24.89
N GLN A 660 21.68 -66.48 26.02
CA GLN A 660 21.83 -67.12 27.32
C GLN A 660 20.70 -68.16 27.60
N ARG A 661 19.49 -67.91 27.15
CA ARG A 661 18.37 -68.89 27.19
C ARG A 661 18.58 -70.05 26.23
N GLY A 662 19.17 -69.80 25.04
CA GLY A 662 19.40 -70.84 24.03
C GLY A 662 20.47 -71.87 24.44
N LYS A 663 21.21 -71.70 25.56
CA LYS A 663 22.13 -72.71 26.12
C LYS A 663 21.45 -73.73 27.02
N THR A 664 20.15 -73.55 27.39
CA THR A 664 19.42 -74.40 28.29
C THR A 664 18.22 -75.14 27.66
N GLU A 665 17.79 -74.79 26.42
CA GLU A 665 16.70 -75.53 25.78
C GLU A 665 16.93 -75.67 24.26
N ASN A 666 17.37 -76.84 23.89
CA ASN A 666 17.41 -77.28 22.50
C ASN A 666 16.03 -77.82 22.10
N ARG A 667 15.31 -77.19 21.24
CA ARG A 667 14.20 -77.52 20.35
C ARG A 667 12.96 -76.59 20.46
N GLY A 668 12.77 -75.93 19.37
CA GLY A 668 11.43 -75.41 18.98
C GLY A 668 11.15 -73.95 19.24
N ARG A 669 11.64 -73.05 18.42
CA ARG A 669 10.98 -71.76 18.11
C ARG A 669 11.70 -70.97 17.03
N ARG A 670 11.51 -71.46 15.78
CA ARG A 670 11.97 -70.70 14.57
C ARG A 670 10.95 -69.70 14.01
N SER A 671 9.76 -69.52 14.63
CA SER A 671 8.67 -68.78 13.99
C SER A 671 8.41 -67.36 14.49
N ARG A 672 9.05 -66.88 15.58
CA ARG A 672 8.79 -65.52 16.11
C ARG A 672 9.81 -64.46 15.66
N ALA A 673 11.00 -64.83 15.22
CA ALA A 673 11.99 -63.84 14.76
C ALA A 673 11.70 -63.32 13.35
N ALA A 674 11.04 -64.11 12.50
CA ALA A 674 10.63 -63.71 11.16
C ALA A 674 9.55 -62.59 11.13
N SER A 675 8.64 -62.58 12.16
CA SER A 675 7.58 -61.58 12.22
C SER A 675 8.07 -60.18 12.60
N PHE A 676 9.18 -60.11 13.36
CA PHE A 676 9.74 -58.81 13.79
C PHE A 676 10.54 -58.12 12.72
N CYS A 677 11.20 -58.86 11.83
CA CYS A 677 11.92 -58.30 10.68
C CYS A 677 10.96 -57.82 9.59
N GLN A 678 9.76 -58.35 9.49
CA GLN A 678 8.76 -57.91 8.51
C GLN A 678 8.12 -56.57 8.91
N PHE A 679 7.96 -56.31 10.22
CA PHE A 679 7.41 -55.03 10.72
C PHE A 679 8.37 -53.86 10.49
N ASN A 680 9.71 -54.09 10.63
CA ASN A 680 10.69 -53.04 10.41
C ASN A 680 10.91 -52.73 8.90
N ARG A 681 10.58 -53.68 8.00
CA ARG A 681 10.70 -53.43 6.54
C ARG A 681 9.53 -52.62 5.99
N SER A 682 8.34 -52.68 6.66
CA SER A 682 7.19 -51.86 6.27
C SER A 682 7.33 -50.40 6.69
N GLN A 683 8.05 -50.09 7.79
CA GLN A 683 8.27 -48.69 8.20
C GLN A 683 9.45 -48.01 7.47
N ARG A 684 10.39 -48.77 6.88
CA ARG A 684 11.49 -48.22 6.06
C ARG A 684 11.05 -47.70 4.70
N GLY A 685 9.89 -48.10 4.21
CA GLY A 685 9.38 -47.68 2.89
C GLY A 685 8.73 -46.30 2.86
N SER A 686 8.55 -45.64 4.00
CA SER A 686 7.84 -44.35 4.09
C SER A 686 8.73 -43.13 4.34
N PHE A 687 10.06 -43.30 4.42
CA PHE A 687 10.98 -42.23 4.82
C PHE A 687 12.02 -41.84 3.73
N THR A 688 11.78 -42.20 2.46
CA THR A 688 12.65 -41.77 1.36
C THR A 688 11.92 -40.85 0.42
N SER A 689 11.65 -39.63 0.81
CA SER A 689 11.54 -38.47 -0.10
C SER A 689 11.67 -37.15 0.66
N PHE A 690 12.85 -36.87 1.23
CA PHE A 690 13.33 -35.52 1.39
C PHE A 690 14.42 -35.30 0.36
N SER A 691 14.01 -34.99 -0.85
CA SER A 691 14.86 -34.45 -1.89
C SER A 691 15.25 -33.03 -1.47
N SER A 692 16.53 -32.86 -1.17
CA SER A 692 17.16 -31.56 -1.10
C SER A 692 17.16 -30.94 -2.49
N HIS A 693 16.23 -30.05 -2.79
CA HIS A 693 16.43 -29.11 -3.89
C HIS A 693 17.39 -28.01 -3.40
N HIS A 694 18.67 -28.18 -3.71
CA HIS A 694 19.56 -27.07 -3.95
C HIS A 694 19.06 -26.38 -5.21
N THR A 695 18.55 -25.20 -5.09
CA THR A 695 18.51 -24.22 -6.18
C THR A 695 19.68 -23.27 -5.95
N ASP A 696 20.75 -23.52 -6.71
CA ASP A 696 21.68 -22.48 -7.11
C ASP A 696 20.93 -21.51 -8.03
N VAL A 697 20.82 -20.26 -7.66
CA VAL A 697 21.05 -18.97 -8.34
C VAL A 697 20.69 -17.84 -7.36
#